data_4b9db1a43b826807727b1fca095e3be1
#
_entry.id   4b9db1a43b826807727b1fca095e3be1
#
_cell.length_a   1.000
_cell.length_b   1.000
_cell.length_c   1.000
_cell.angle_alpha   90.00
_cell.angle_beta   90.00
_cell.angle_gamma   90.00
#
_symmetry.space_group_name_H-M   'P 1'
#
loop_
_entity.id
_entity.type
_entity.pdbx_description
1 polymer ?
#
loop_
_entity_poly.entity_id
_entity_poly.type
_entity_poly.pdbx_seq_one_letter_code
_entity_poly.pdbx_strand_id
1 'polypeptide(L)'
;MNQQLTVTKRNGRKETIDLEKIHRVITWAAEGLHNVSVSQVELKAHIQFYDGITTTDIHETIIKSAADLISEETPDYQYLAARLSVFHLRKKAYGEYEPPALYDHVAKLVDMGKYDSHLMEDYTKAEFEELDAYIDHKRDLNFSYAAVKQLEGKYFVQNRVTKEIYESAQFLYILVAACLFGKYPKSTRLDYIKRFYDASSTFKISLPTPIMSGVRTPTRQFSSCVLIECGDSLDSINATASSIVRYVSQRAGIGINAGRIRALGSEIRNGEAFHTGCIPFYKYFQTAVKCCSQGGVRGGAATVFYPLWHGEVQSLLVLKNNRGVEENRVRHMDYGVQLNKLMYSRLVQGGNISLFSPSDVPGLYDAFFENQERFEALYVKYENDPSVKRETVKAVELFSLLMQERASTGRIYIQNVDHCNTHSPFDSEVAPVRQSNLCLEIALPTKPLSNVEDDEGEIALCTLSAFNLGAINELDDLAELSELVVRALDALLDYQDYPLPAARKSTMNRRTLGVGVINYAYYLAKNGVKYSDGSANGLTHRTFEAIQYHLLKASVELAKEQGRCPSFHETNYAKGLLPIDTYKKDIDSVCEEPLHYDWDTLREEIMEHGLRNSTLTALMPSETSSQISNATNGIEPPRGYVSVKASKDGILKQVVPDFLNLKDNYELLWNIGTNDGYLHLVGIMQKFVDQAISANTNYDPSVYDSGKVPMKQLLKDLLTAYKYGVKTLYYHNTRDGAKDDQGDAVQVPEEDCEGGGCKI
;
A
#
# COMPACT_ATOMS: atom_id res chain seq x y z
N MET A 1 -54.00 17.97 16.76
CA MET A 1 -54.11 17.04 15.61
C MET A 1 -52.70 16.48 15.36
N ASN A 2 -52.47 15.21 15.72
CA ASN A 2 -51.23 14.56 15.33
C ASN A 2 -51.28 14.34 13.81
N GLN A 3 -50.60 15.19 13.06
CA GLN A 3 -50.38 14.90 11.63
C GLN A 3 -49.54 13.62 11.53
N GLN A 4 -50.18 12.54 11.07
CA GLN A 4 -49.44 11.33 10.76
C GLN A 4 -48.54 11.60 9.54
N LEU A 5 -47.22 11.50 9.73
CA LEU A 5 -46.26 11.71 8.65
C LEU A 5 -46.45 10.67 7.55
N THR A 6 -46.27 11.10 6.30
CA THR A 6 -46.33 10.20 5.14
C THR A 6 -44.93 9.88 4.61
N VAL A 7 -44.78 8.71 3.98
CA VAL A 7 -43.55 8.26 3.31
C VAL A 7 -43.81 8.10 1.82
N THR A 8 -42.86 8.54 1.01
CA THR A 8 -42.84 8.32 -0.43
C THR A 8 -42.03 7.07 -0.75
N LYS A 9 -42.71 6.06 -1.31
CA LYS A 9 -42.09 4.80 -1.72
C LYS A 9 -41.24 4.98 -3.00
N ARG A 10 -40.34 4.01 -3.28
CA ARG A 10 -39.50 4.02 -4.51
C ARG A 10 -40.30 4.09 -5.81
N ASN A 11 -41.54 3.56 -5.83
CA ASN A 11 -42.46 3.63 -6.97
C ASN A 11 -43.29 4.94 -7.00
N GLY A 12 -42.99 5.93 -6.15
CA GLY A 12 -43.71 7.21 -6.07
C GLY A 12 -44.99 7.18 -5.24
N ARG A 13 -45.46 6.02 -4.77
CA ARG A 13 -46.68 5.91 -3.95
C ARG A 13 -46.44 6.50 -2.56
N LYS A 14 -47.42 7.23 -2.05
CA LYS A 14 -47.40 7.76 -0.67
C LYS A 14 -48.27 6.90 0.22
N GLU A 15 -47.75 6.60 1.43
CA GLU A 15 -48.48 5.91 2.49
C GLU A 15 -48.04 6.45 3.87
N THR A 16 -48.81 6.18 4.91
CA THR A 16 -48.44 6.53 6.28
C THR A 16 -47.13 5.83 6.71
N ILE A 17 -46.26 6.54 7.40
CA ILE A 17 -45.02 5.96 7.96
C ILE A 17 -45.40 4.86 8.95
N ASP A 18 -44.86 3.66 8.75
CA ASP A 18 -45.00 2.52 9.65
C ASP A 18 -43.76 2.40 10.55
N LEU A 19 -43.86 2.96 11.75
CA LEU A 19 -42.79 2.96 12.73
C LEU A 19 -42.42 1.52 13.20
N GLU A 20 -43.37 0.58 13.18
CA GLU A 20 -43.15 -0.81 13.52
C GLU A 20 -42.20 -1.52 12.55
N LYS A 21 -42.25 -1.15 11.26
CA LYS A 21 -41.30 -1.64 10.26
C LYS A 21 -39.90 -1.14 10.55
N ILE A 22 -39.76 0.13 10.91
CA ILE A 22 -38.48 0.74 11.27
C ILE A 22 -37.91 0.06 12.50
N HIS A 23 -38.73 -0.11 13.53
CA HIS A 23 -38.36 -0.80 14.78
C HIS A 23 -37.85 -2.22 14.51
N ARG A 24 -38.54 -2.98 13.69
CA ARG A 24 -38.12 -4.37 13.36
C ARG A 24 -36.77 -4.42 12.66
N VAL A 25 -36.51 -3.50 11.71
CA VAL A 25 -35.22 -3.46 10.99
C VAL A 25 -34.07 -3.10 11.94
N ILE A 26 -34.26 -2.11 12.81
CA ILE A 26 -33.22 -1.73 13.77
C ILE A 26 -32.99 -2.84 14.81
N THR A 27 -34.06 -3.47 15.29
CA THR A 27 -33.98 -4.61 16.23
C THR A 27 -33.20 -5.79 15.61
N TRP A 28 -33.53 -6.15 14.37
CA TRP A 28 -32.80 -7.18 13.63
C TRP A 28 -31.30 -6.82 13.50
N ALA A 29 -30.99 -5.57 13.14
CA ALA A 29 -29.61 -5.14 12.99
C ALA A 29 -28.84 -5.13 14.34
N ALA A 30 -29.53 -4.98 15.46
CA ALA A 30 -28.96 -4.97 16.80
C ALA A 30 -28.78 -6.36 17.40
N GLU A 31 -29.26 -7.41 16.74
CA GLU A 31 -29.24 -8.79 17.28
C GLU A 31 -27.80 -9.25 17.58
N GLY A 32 -27.55 -9.68 18.81
CA GLY A 32 -26.25 -10.17 19.27
C GLY A 32 -25.18 -9.09 19.49
N LEU A 33 -25.52 -7.80 19.37
CA LEU A 33 -24.61 -6.70 19.69
C LEU A 33 -24.72 -6.25 21.16
N HIS A 34 -23.61 -5.75 21.69
CA HIS A 34 -23.51 -5.32 23.10
C HIS A 34 -23.55 -3.79 23.19
N ASN A 35 -24.16 -3.29 24.27
CA ASN A 35 -24.21 -1.85 24.58
C ASN A 35 -24.82 -0.98 23.47
N VAL A 36 -25.77 -1.51 22.70
CA VAL A 36 -26.54 -0.75 21.70
C VAL A 36 -27.99 -0.64 22.15
N SER A 37 -28.59 0.53 21.88
CA SER A 37 -29.98 0.82 22.22
C SER A 37 -30.78 1.15 20.93
N VAL A 38 -31.72 0.28 20.60
CA VAL A 38 -32.66 0.48 19.50
C VAL A 38 -33.42 1.79 19.68
N SER A 39 -33.91 2.04 20.89
CA SER A 39 -34.70 3.26 21.22
C SER A 39 -33.89 4.55 21.05
N GLN A 40 -32.60 4.56 21.35
CA GLN A 40 -31.77 5.76 21.11
C GLN A 40 -31.62 6.07 19.63
N VAL A 41 -31.42 5.04 18.80
CA VAL A 41 -31.33 5.21 17.34
C VAL A 41 -32.65 5.71 16.79
N GLU A 42 -33.77 5.12 17.21
CA GLU A 42 -35.12 5.52 16.81
C GLU A 42 -35.40 6.97 17.18
N LEU A 43 -35.17 7.36 18.43
CA LEU A 43 -35.41 8.72 18.90
C LEU A 43 -34.60 9.73 18.11
N LYS A 44 -33.31 9.46 17.89
CA LYS A 44 -32.41 10.32 17.12
C LYS A 44 -32.82 10.43 15.65
N ALA A 45 -33.33 9.35 15.05
CA ALA A 45 -33.80 9.32 13.68
C ALA A 45 -35.17 10.00 13.52
N HIS A 46 -36.12 9.70 14.40
CA HIS A 46 -37.51 10.20 14.29
C HIS A 46 -37.59 11.72 14.38
N ILE A 47 -36.73 12.38 15.13
CA ILE A 47 -36.65 13.85 15.22
C ILE A 47 -36.36 14.49 13.85
N GLN A 48 -35.69 13.74 12.94
CA GLN A 48 -35.29 14.22 11.63
C GLN A 48 -36.31 13.91 10.53
N PHE A 49 -37.38 13.16 10.82
CA PHE A 49 -38.41 12.81 9.81
C PHE A 49 -39.35 13.97 9.53
N TYR A 50 -39.74 14.11 8.29
CA TYR A 50 -40.67 15.12 7.78
C TYR A 50 -41.75 14.49 6.90
N ASP A 51 -42.84 15.19 6.67
CA ASP A 51 -43.94 14.68 5.84
C ASP A 51 -43.52 14.53 4.38
N GLY A 52 -43.81 13.37 3.81
CA GLY A 52 -43.42 13.03 2.45
C GLY A 52 -41.96 12.51 2.29
N ILE A 53 -41.23 12.32 3.40
CA ILE A 53 -39.85 11.75 3.38
C ILE A 53 -39.76 10.48 2.53
N THR A 54 -38.69 10.30 1.77
CA THR A 54 -38.54 9.09 0.97
C THR A 54 -38.07 7.89 1.82
N THR A 55 -38.38 6.68 1.33
CA THR A 55 -37.87 5.46 2.00
C THR A 55 -36.34 5.45 2.06
N THR A 56 -35.66 5.99 1.04
CA THR A 56 -34.21 6.12 1.00
C THR A 56 -33.71 7.05 2.10
N ASP A 57 -34.32 8.24 2.23
CA ASP A 57 -33.93 9.22 3.26
C ASP A 57 -34.18 8.69 4.69
N ILE A 58 -35.22 7.88 4.89
CA ILE A 58 -35.47 7.20 6.17
C ILE A 58 -34.31 6.27 6.49
N HIS A 59 -33.90 5.40 5.55
CA HIS A 59 -32.77 4.48 5.74
C HIS A 59 -31.46 5.23 6.02
N GLU A 60 -31.15 6.25 5.23
CA GLU A 60 -29.95 7.06 5.40
C GLU A 60 -29.93 7.79 6.75
N THR A 61 -31.08 8.29 7.20
CA THR A 61 -31.22 8.94 8.51
C THR A 61 -30.99 7.96 9.67
N ILE A 62 -31.54 6.75 9.56
CA ILE A 62 -31.36 5.71 10.57
C ILE A 62 -29.88 5.28 10.64
N ILE A 63 -29.26 5.04 9.49
CA ILE A 63 -27.84 4.67 9.39
C ILE A 63 -26.96 5.75 10.03
N LYS A 64 -27.19 7.02 9.69
CA LYS A 64 -26.45 8.15 10.24
C LYS A 64 -26.66 8.26 11.75
N SER A 65 -27.89 8.09 12.22
CA SER A 65 -28.21 8.14 13.65
C SER A 65 -27.49 7.06 14.45
N ALA A 66 -27.36 5.85 13.89
CA ALA A 66 -26.56 4.77 14.50
C ALA A 66 -25.05 5.08 14.46
N ALA A 67 -24.55 5.58 13.33
CA ALA A 67 -23.15 5.91 13.15
C ALA A 67 -22.66 7.02 14.08
N ASP A 68 -23.51 8.00 14.35
CA ASP A 68 -23.20 9.09 15.29
C ASP A 68 -23.00 8.61 16.74
N LEU A 69 -23.53 7.45 17.08
CA LEU A 69 -23.41 6.84 18.40
C LEU A 69 -22.15 5.98 18.57
N ILE A 70 -21.33 5.82 17.53
CA ILE A 70 -20.07 5.10 17.62
C ILE A 70 -19.11 5.85 18.53
N SER A 71 -18.66 5.18 19.59
CA SER A 71 -17.68 5.70 20.55
C SER A 71 -16.86 4.57 21.16
N GLU A 72 -15.86 4.92 21.98
CA GLU A 72 -15.06 3.95 22.72
C GLU A 72 -15.91 3.12 23.69
N GLU A 73 -16.89 3.73 24.36
CA GLU A 73 -17.77 3.05 25.31
C GLU A 73 -18.82 2.16 24.61
N THR A 74 -19.18 2.52 23.38
CA THR A 74 -20.23 1.84 22.62
C THR A 74 -19.76 1.49 21.19
N PRO A 75 -18.69 0.67 21.05
CA PRO A 75 -18.09 0.38 19.74
C PRO A 75 -19.01 -0.41 18.82
N ASP A 76 -19.94 -1.20 19.36
CA ASP A 76 -20.82 -2.07 18.55
C ASP A 76 -21.84 -1.32 17.70
N TYR A 77 -22.04 -0.02 17.94
CA TYR A 77 -22.81 0.81 17.01
C TYR A 77 -22.18 0.85 15.59
N GLN A 78 -20.88 0.60 15.47
CA GLN A 78 -20.25 0.46 14.13
C GLN A 78 -20.79 -0.76 13.36
N TYR A 79 -21.16 -1.84 14.05
CA TYR A 79 -21.78 -3.02 13.43
C TYR A 79 -23.27 -2.80 13.21
N LEU A 80 -23.96 -2.13 14.11
CA LEU A 80 -25.37 -1.76 13.92
C LEU A 80 -25.54 -0.89 12.67
N ALA A 81 -24.78 0.18 12.56
CA ALA A 81 -24.79 1.06 11.41
C ALA A 81 -24.41 0.33 10.11
N ALA A 82 -23.43 -0.57 10.16
CA ALA A 82 -23.02 -1.40 9.04
C ALA A 82 -24.13 -2.32 8.55
N ARG A 83 -24.81 -3.02 9.44
CA ARG A 83 -25.91 -3.94 9.09
C ARG A 83 -27.10 -3.22 8.48
N LEU A 84 -27.44 -2.05 9.00
CA LEU A 84 -28.45 -1.17 8.41
C LEU A 84 -28.03 -0.69 7.01
N SER A 85 -26.75 -0.38 6.83
CA SER A 85 -26.19 -0.02 5.51
C SER A 85 -26.23 -1.17 4.53
N VAL A 86 -25.86 -2.39 4.93
CA VAL A 86 -25.94 -3.60 4.11
C VAL A 86 -27.38 -3.87 3.66
N PHE A 87 -28.33 -3.77 4.57
CA PHE A 87 -29.74 -3.91 4.25
C PHE A 87 -30.19 -2.93 3.17
N HIS A 88 -29.80 -1.66 3.32
CA HIS A 88 -30.13 -0.60 2.36
C HIS A 88 -29.46 -0.82 1.00
N LEU A 89 -28.15 -1.19 1.01
CA LEU A 89 -27.37 -1.44 -0.21
C LEU A 89 -27.93 -2.60 -1.03
N ARG A 90 -28.28 -3.71 -0.39
CA ARG A 90 -28.88 -4.84 -1.10
C ARG A 90 -30.20 -4.48 -1.74
N LYS A 91 -31.05 -3.72 -1.06
CA LYS A 91 -32.28 -3.18 -1.63
C LYS A 91 -32.06 -2.21 -2.80
N LYS A 92 -30.97 -1.42 -2.75
CA LYS A 92 -30.55 -0.59 -3.88
C LYS A 92 -30.11 -1.43 -5.08
N ALA A 93 -29.26 -2.45 -4.83
CA ALA A 93 -28.67 -3.26 -5.87
C ALA A 93 -29.67 -4.25 -6.53
N TYR A 94 -30.54 -4.86 -5.73
CA TYR A 94 -31.37 -5.99 -6.15
C TYR A 94 -32.89 -5.72 -6.11
N GLY A 95 -33.30 -4.60 -5.53
CA GLY A 95 -34.73 -4.34 -5.25
C GLY A 95 -35.25 -4.99 -3.97
N GLU A 96 -34.58 -6.02 -3.48
CA GLU A 96 -34.89 -6.79 -2.27
C GLU A 96 -33.64 -7.09 -1.43
N TYR A 97 -33.83 -7.64 -0.23
CA TYR A 97 -32.70 -7.93 0.66
C TYR A 97 -31.92 -9.18 0.21
N GLU A 98 -32.61 -10.20 -0.25
CA GLU A 98 -31.97 -11.43 -0.69
C GLU A 98 -31.31 -11.24 -2.06
N PRO A 99 -30.01 -11.60 -2.21
CA PRO A 99 -29.35 -11.54 -3.51
C PRO A 99 -29.98 -12.50 -4.52
N PRO A 100 -29.97 -12.16 -5.82
CA PRO A 100 -30.44 -13.06 -6.89
C PRO A 100 -29.49 -14.26 -7.04
N ALA A 101 -29.88 -15.25 -7.84
CA ALA A 101 -29.00 -16.35 -8.22
C ALA A 101 -27.74 -15.82 -8.92
N LEU A 102 -26.58 -16.36 -8.55
CA LEU A 102 -25.29 -15.89 -9.05
C LEU A 102 -25.20 -15.90 -10.58
N TYR A 103 -25.64 -16.98 -11.22
CA TYR A 103 -25.62 -17.08 -12.68
C TYR A 103 -26.41 -15.96 -13.36
N ASP A 104 -27.64 -15.70 -12.90
CA ASP A 104 -28.50 -14.66 -13.47
C ASP A 104 -27.90 -13.26 -13.24
N HIS A 105 -27.33 -13.06 -12.07
CA HIS A 105 -26.62 -11.80 -11.72
C HIS A 105 -25.46 -11.55 -12.67
N VAL A 106 -24.57 -12.53 -12.84
CA VAL A 106 -23.38 -12.42 -13.71
C VAL A 106 -23.80 -12.22 -15.16
N ALA A 107 -24.73 -13.02 -15.66
CA ALA A 107 -25.23 -12.91 -17.04
C ALA A 107 -25.78 -11.51 -17.33
N LYS A 108 -26.61 -10.97 -16.42
CA LYS A 108 -27.16 -9.61 -16.52
C LYS A 108 -26.07 -8.54 -16.58
N LEU A 109 -25.07 -8.61 -15.69
CA LEU A 109 -24.02 -7.58 -15.62
C LEU A 109 -22.98 -7.71 -16.72
N VAL A 110 -22.74 -8.89 -17.26
CA VAL A 110 -21.94 -9.07 -18.49
C VAL A 110 -22.66 -8.45 -19.69
N ASP A 111 -23.97 -8.68 -19.82
CA ASP A 111 -24.79 -8.10 -20.88
C ASP A 111 -24.80 -6.55 -20.81
N MET A 112 -24.83 -6.01 -19.60
CA MET A 112 -24.74 -4.56 -19.34
C MET A 112 -23.32 -3.98 -19.55
N GLY A 113 -22.30 -4.80 -19.85
CA GLY A 113 -20.90 -4.38 -19.96
C GLY A 113 -20.25 -3.95 -18.63
N LYS A 114 -20.80 -4.38 -17.50
CA LYS A 114 -20.28 -4.08 -16.16
C LYS A 114 -19.31 -5.12 -15.65
N TYR A 115 -19.53 -6.39 -16.01
CA TYR A 115 -18.63 -7.50 -15.72
C TYR A 115 -17.88 -7.95 -16.97
N ASP A 116 -16.73 -8.59 -16.73
CA ASP A 116 -15.90 -9.20 -17.75
C ASP A 116 -16.62 -10.40 -18.39
N SER A 117 -16.69 -10.42 -19.73
CA SER A 117 -17.32 -11.48 -20.51
C SER A 117 -16.71 -12.86 -20.26
N HIS A 118 -15.43 -12.92 -19.87
CA HIS A 118 -14.73 -14.19 -19.58
C HIS A 118 -15.40 -15.01 -18.48
N LEU A 119 -16.12 -14.35 -17.56
CA LEU A 119 -16.91 -15.08 -16.54
C LEU A 119 -17.95 -16.02 -17.18
N MET A 120 -18.59 -15.59 -18.26
CA MET A 120 -19.58 -16.42 -18.97
C MET A 120 -18.96 -17.40 -19.96
N GLU A 121 -17.74 -17.10 -20.41
CA GLU A 121 -16.98 -17.95 -21.35
C GLU A 121 -16.28 -19.11 -20.64
N ASP A 122 -15.67 -18.83 -19.49
CA ASP A 122 -14.84 -19.78 -18.75
C ASP A 122 -15.67 -20.78 -17.89
N TYR A 123 -16.88 -20.38 -17.44
CA TYR A 123 -17.69 -21.16 -16.50
C TYR A 123 -19.03 -21.61 -17.09
N THR A 124 -19.44 -22.81 -16.72
CA THR A 124 -20.77 -23.34 -17.01
C THR A 124 -21.79 -22.84 -16.00
N LYS A 125 -23.07 -22.92 -16.36
CA LYS A 125 -24.18 -22.63 -15.42
C LYS A 125 -24.12 -23.49 -14.16
N ALA A 126 -23.79 -24.77 -14.30
CA ALA A 126 -23.69 -25.70 -13.18
C ALA A 126 -22.58 -25.31 -12.19
N GLU A 127 -21.43 -24.80 -12.69
CA GLU A 127 -20.37 -24.27 -11.85
C GLU A 127 -20.80 -23.02 -11.07
N PHE A 128 -21.54 -22.12 -11.70
CA PHE A 128 -22.11 -20.95 -10.99
C PHE A 128 -23.14 -21.38 -9.93
N GLU A 129 -23.97 -22.37 -10.21
CA GLU A 129 -24.94 -22.91 -9.23
C GLU A 129 -24.23 -23.55 -8.02
N GLU A 130 -23.10 -24.25 -8.25
CA GLU A 130 -22.29 -24.81 -7.18
C GLU A 130 -21.63 -23.71 -6.32
N LEU A 131 -21.09 -22.68 -6.94
CA LEU A 131 -20.51 -21.53 -6.24
C LEU A 131 -21.58 -20.74 -5.48
N ASP A 132 -22.76 -20.53 -6.06
CA ASP A 132 -23.89 -19.86 -5.43
C ASP A 132 -24.34 -20.55 -4.15
N ALA A 133 -24.43 -21.87 -4.19
CA ALA A 133 -24.75 -22.68 -3.02
C ALA A 133 -23.68 -22.62 -1.91
N TYR A 134 -22.45 -22.32 -2.27
CA TYR A 134 -21.34 -22.19 -1.32
C TYR A 134 -21.26 -20.81 -0.64
N ILE A 135 -21.76 -19.76 -1.28
CA ILE A 135 -21.69 -18.40 -0.75
C ILE A 135 -22.46 -18.26 0.56
N ASP A 136 -21.82 -17.69 1.56
CA ASP A 136 -22.45 -17.31 2.83
C ASP A 136 -22.70 -15.78 2.87
N HIS A 137 -23.86 -15.35 2.44
CA HIS A 137 -24.24 -13.95 2.43
C HIS A 137 -24.36 -13.31 3.84
N LYS A 138 -24.43 -14.13 4.90
CA LYS A 138 -24.44 -13.62 6.28
C LYS A 138 -23.11 -13.01 6.70
N ARG A 139 -22.02 -13.32 6.00
CA ARG A 139 -20.71 -12.72 6.24
C ARG A 139 -20.73 -11.20 6.04
N ASP A 140 -21.67 -10.65 5.27
CA ASP A 140 -21.87 -9.20 5.14
C ASP A 140 -22.19 -8.52 6.48
N LEU A 141 -22.71 -9.26 7.45
CA LEU A 141 -23.05 -8.74 8.78
C LEU A 141 -21.84 -8.59 9.71
N ASN A 142 -20.66 -9.03 9.27
CA ASN A 142 -19.41 -8.91 10.02
C ASN A 142 -18.63 -7.62 9.71
N PHE A 143 -19.06 -6.85 8.71
CA PHE A 143 -18.43 -5.58 8.40
C PHE A 143 -18.71 -4.51 9.46
N SER A 144 -17.74 -3.63 9.67
CA SER A 144 -17.94 -2.37 10.37
C SER A 144 -18.56 -1.32 9.44
N TYR A 145 -19.08 -0.24 10.02
CA TYR A 145 -19.63 0.87 9.23
C TYR A 145 -18.61 1.48 8.26
N ALA A 146 -17.38 1.69 8.72
CA ALA A 146 -16.29 2.18 7.87
C ALA A 146 -15.99 1.23 6.70
N ALA A 147 -16.02 -0.08 6.94
CA ALA A 147 -15.84 -1.09 5.90
C ALA A 147 -16.92 -0.99 4.81
N VAL A 148 -18.19 -0.93 5.21
CA VAL A 148 -19.30 -0.83 4.24
C VAL A 148 -19.21 0.45 3.42
N LYS A 149 -18.84 1.57 4.04
CA LYS A 149 -18.65 2.84 3.35
C LYS A 149 -17.47 2.81 2.36
N GLN A 150 -16.39 2.12 2.68
CA GLN A 150 -15.28 1.91 1.72
C GLN A 150 -15.71 1.02 0.55
N LEU A 151 -16.45 -0.05 0.82
CA LEU A 151 -17.00 -0.92 -0.23
C LEU A 151 -17.93 -0.13 -1.16
N GLU A 152 -18.86 0.64 -0.61
CA GLU A 152 -19.79 1.49 -1.37
C GLU A 152 -19.06 2.56 -2.19
N GLY A 153 -18.13 3.25 -1.57
CA GLY A 153 -17.44 4.38 -2.19
C GLY A 153 -16.40 4.00 -3.24
N LYS A 154 -15.73 2.85 -3.08
CA LYS A 154 -14.53 2.51 -3.88
C LYS A 154 -14.59 1.16 -4.61
N TYR A 155 -15.23 0.13 -4.05
CA TYR A 155 -15.02 -1.25 -4.49
C TYR A 155 -16.19 -1.87 -5.24
N PHE A 156 -17.44 -1.57 -4.87
CA PHE A 156 -18.59 -2.09 -5.60
C PHE A 156 -18.64 -1.58 -7.03
N VAL A 157 -18.97 -2.47 -7.94
CA VAL A 157 -19.27 -2.11 -9.32
C VAL A 157 -20.53 -1.24 -9.33
N GLN A 158 -20.42 -0.04 -9.88
CA GLN A 158 -21.48 0.98 -9.84
C GLN A 158 -21.38 1.94 -11.01
N ASN A 159 -22.47 2.62 -11.28
CA ASN A 159 -22.46 3.81 -12.09
C ASN A 159 -22.13 5.02 -11.19
N ARG A 160 -20.96 5.61 -11.38
CA ARG A 160 -20.47 6.69 -10.50
C ARG A 160 -21.21 8.03 -10.70
N VAL A 161 -21.90 8.20 -11.81
CA VAL A 161 -22.72 9.41 -12.08
C VAL A 161 -24.09 9.26 -11.41
N THR A 162 -24.78 8.15 -11.65
CA THR A 162 -26.12 7.89 -11.10
C THR A 162 -26.10 7.34 -9.68
N LYS A 163 -24.93 6.89 -9.17
CA LYS A 163 -24.75 6.22 -7.87
C LYS A 163 -25.50 4.90 -7.75
N GLU A 164 -25.88 4.31 -8.87
CA GLU A 164 -26.48 2.99 -8.91
C GLU A 164 -25.43 1.91 -8.63
N ILE A 165 -25.68 1.07 -7.62
CA ILE A 165 -24.81 -0.04 -7.19
C ILE A 165 -25.40 -1.33 -7.73
N TYR A 166 -24.54 -2.23 -8.24
CA TYR A 166 -24.97 -3.44 -8.93
C TYR A 166 -24.71 -4.73 -8.16
N GLU A 167 -23.94 -4.70 -7.08
CA GLU A 167 -23.51 -5.91 -6.38
C GLU A 167 -23.44 -5.74 -4.86
N SER A 168 -23.30 -6.86 -4.16
CA SER A 168 -23.00 -6.95 -2.72
C SER A 168 -21.65 -7.61 -2.49
N ALA A 169 -21.16 -7.56 -1.25
CA ALA A 169 -19.78 -7.94 -0.93
C ALA A 169 -19.47 -9.42 -1.22
N GLN A 170 -20.38 -10.35 -0.93
CA GLN A 170 -20.09 -11.76 -1.13
C GLN A 170 -20.01 -12.12 -2.63
N PHE A 171 -20.79 -11.48 -3.47
CA PHE A 171 -20.63 -11.60 -4.92
C PHE A 171 -19.31 -11.02 -5.41
N LEU A 172 -18.89 -9.88 -4.85
CA LEU A 172 -17.56 -9.31 -5.14
C LEU A 172 -16.47 -10.34 -4.84
N TYR A 173 -16.43 -10.91 -3.63
CA TYR A 173 -15.39 -11.85 -3.23
C TYR A 173 -15.36 -13.12 -4.07
N ILE A 174 -16.50 -13.75 -4.30
CA ILE A 174 -16.54 -14.99 -5.09
C ILE A 174 -16.16 -14.75 -6.56
N LEU A 175 -16.54 -13.62 -7.13
CA LEU A 175 -16.23 -13.29 -8.52
C LEU A 175 -14.77 -12.86 -8.71
N VAL A 176 -14.16 -12.21 -7.74
CA VAL A 176 -12.72 -11.99 -7.74
C VAL A 176 -11.99 -13.34 -7.78
N ALA A 177 -12.35 -14.27 -6.92
CA ALA A 177 -11.78 -15.61 -6.92
C ALA A 177 -12.01 -16.35 -8.25
N ALA A 178 -13.21 -16.28 -8.79
CA ALA A 178 -13.56 -16.91 -10.06
C ALA A 178 -12.72 -16.36 -11.24
N CYS A 179 -12.48 -15.06 -11.29
CA CYS A 179 -11.64 -14.47 -12.32
C CYS A 179 -10.17 -14.92 -12.19
N LEU A 180 -9.64 -14.99 -10.97
CA LEU A 180 -8.24 -15.35 -10.73
C LEU A 180 -7.95 -16.83 -11.03
N PHE A 181 -8.85 -17.73 -10.69
CA PHE A 181 -8.66 -19.17 -10.89
C PHE A 181 -9.32 -19.73 -12.15
N GLY A 182 -9.85 -18.89 -13.03
CA GLY A 182 -10.58 -19.30 -14.23
C GLY A 182 -9.80 -20.20 -15.20
N LYS A 183 -8.49 -20.05 -15.26
CA LYS A 183 -7.59 -20.84 -16.11
C LYS A 183 -7.02 -22.09 -15.44
N TYR A 184 -7.33 -22.33 -14.18
CA TYR A 184 -6.98 -23.57 -13.50
C TYR A 184 -7.77 -24.76 -14.07
N PRO A 185 -7.26 -26.00 -13.94
CA PRO A 185 -7.97 -27.18 -14.42
C PRO A 185 -9.38 -27.26 -13.84
N LYS A 186 -10.36 -27.63 -14.67
CA LYS A 186 -11.78 -27.75 -14.26
C LYS A 186 -12.00 -28.64 -13.05
N SER A 187 -11.13 -29.64 -12.86
CA SER A 187 -11.20 -30.58 -11.73
C SER A 187 -10.82 -29.95 -10.38
N THR A 188 -10.10 -28.82 -10.37
CA THR A 188 -9.53 -28.22 -9.15
C THR A 188 -9.93 -26.75 -8.94
N ARG A 189 -10.35 -26.04 -10.00
CA ARG A 189 -10.56 -24.59 -9.92
C ARG A 189 -11.64 -24.18 -8.92
N LEU A 190 -12.73 -24.93 -8.81
CA LEU A 190 -13.80 -24.61 -7.86
C LEU A 190 -13.34 -24.77 -6.40
N ASP A 191 -12.48 -25.74 -6.12
CA ASP A 191 -11.88 -25.89 -4.79
C ASP A 191 -11.02 -24.69 -4.42
N TYR A 192 -10.13 -24.24 -5.31
CA TYR A 192 -9.32 -23.03 -5.10
C TYR A 192 -10.19 -21.77 -4.94
N ILE A 193 -11.24 -21.64 -5.74
CA ILE A 193 -12.17 -20.51 -5.65
C ILE A 193 -12.84 -20.48 -4.27
N LYS A 194 -13.35 -21.62 -3.80
CA LYS A 194 -14.00 -21.72 -2.48
C LYS A 194 -13.03 -21.41 -1.34
N ARG A 195 -11.83 -21.97 -1.37
CA ARG A 195 -10.81 -21.74 -0.35
C ARG A 195 -10.35 -20.26 -0.33
N PHE A 196 -10.13 -19.66 -1.49
CA PHE A 196 -9.76 -18.25 -1.60
C PHE A 196 -10.90 -17.32 -1.18
N TYR A 197 -12.13 -17.63 -1.57
CA TYR A 197 -13.32 -16.94 -1.10
C TYR A 197 -13.41 -16.96 0.43
N ASP A 198 -13.23 -18.12 1.04
CA ASP A 198 -13.24 -18.23 2.50
C ASP A 198 -12.15 -17.37 3.14
N ALA A 199 -10.93 -17.45 2.64
CA ALA A 199 -9.80 -16.69 3.19
C ALA A 199 -10.00 -15.17 3.08
N SER A 200 -10.54 -14.69 1.95
CA SER A 200 -10.75 -13.25 1.73
C SER A 200 -12.02 -12.73 2.42
N SER A 201 -13.14 -13.44 2.34
CA SER A 201 -14.42 -13.00 2.93
C SER A 201 -14.49 -13.16 4.45
N THR A 202 -13.61 -13.95 5.06
CA THR A 202 -13.42 -14.03 6.53
C THR A 202 -12.25 -13.20 7.03
N PHE A 203 -11.72 -12.33 6.17
CA PHE A 203 -10.69 -11.33 6.50
C PHE A 203 -9.32 -11.88 6.87
N LYS A 204 -8.98 -13.10 6.51
CA LYS A 204 -7.63 -13.65 6.71
C LYS A 204 -6.63 -13.11 5.70
N ILE A 205 -7.09 -12.86 4.47
CA ILE A 205 -6.33 -12.23 3.38
C ILE A 205 -7.02 -10.91 3.03
N SER A 206 -6.23 -9.84 2.96
CA SER A 206 -6.65 -8.52 2.50
C SER A 206 -6.19 -8.29 1.06
N LEU A 207 -7.09 -7.81 0.21
CA LEU A 207 -6.83 -7.53 -1.19
C LEU A 207 -6.72 -6.01 -1.43
N PRO A 208 -5.80 -5.57 -2.29
CA PRO A 208 -5.61 -4.16 -2.58
C PRO A 208 -6.78 -3.56 -3.37
N THR A 209 -6.90 -2.24 -3.29
CA THR A 209 -7.95 -1.48 -3.97
C THR A 209 -8.10 -1.81 -5.46
N PRO A 210 -7.03 -1.92 -6.29
CA PRO A 210 -7.20 -2.23 -7.70
C PRO A 210 -7.79 -3.62 -7.97
N ILE A 211 -7.50 -4.61 -7.13
CA ILE A 211 -8.08 -5.95 -7.23
C ILE A 211 -9.56 -5.92 -6.84
N MET A 212 -9.86 -5.34 -5.67
CA MET A 212 -11.22 -5.30 -5.15
C MET A 212 -12.19 -4.50 -6.05
N SER A 213 -11.71 -3.43 -6.66
CA SER A 213 -12.53 -2.57 -7.53
C SER A 213 -12.55 -3.00 -8.99
N GLY A 214 -11.54 -3.73 -9.45
CA GLY A 214 -11.30 -3.95 -10.88
C GLY A 214 -11.42 -5.39 -11.35
N VAL A 215 -10.98 -6.37 -10.59
CA VAL A 215 -11.10 -7.78 -10.99
C VAL A 215 -12.59 -8.14 -11.06
N ARG A 216 -13.01 -8.73 -12.12
CA ARG A 216 -14.36 -8.99 -12.61
C ARG A 216 -14.96 -7.92 -13.54
N THR A 217 -14.31 -6.78 -13.70
CA THR A 217 -14.74 -5.72 -14.62
C THR A 217 -13.97 -5.77 -15.94
N PRO A 218 -14.44 -5.10 -17.00
CA PRO A 218 -13.71 -5.06 -18.27
C PRO A 218 -12.35 -4.32 -18.21
N THR A 219 -12.10 -3.52 -17.18
CA THR A 219 -10.83 -2.79 -17.01
C THR A 219 -9.85 -3.64 -16.24
N ARG A 220 -8.79 -4.11 -16.91
CA ARG A 220 -7.85 -5.11 -16.40
C ARG A 220 -6.46 -4.56 -16.11
N GLN A 221 -6.34 -3.42 -15.44
CA GLN A 221 -5.09 -2.92 -14.86
C GLN A 221 -5.22 -2.92 -13.33
N PHE A 222 -4.41 -3.75 -12.65
CA PHE A 222 -4.55 -4.04 -11.22
C PHE A 222 -3.32 -3.67 -10.40
N SER A 223 -2.24 -3.19 -11.05
CA SER A 223 -1.07 -2.72 -10.34
C SER A 223 -1.31 -1.32 -9.78
N SER A 224 -1.21 -1.18 -8.47
CA SER A 224 -1.38 0.11 -7.81
C SER A 224 -0.15 1.00 -7.94
N CYS A 225 1.04 0.41 -8.13
CA CYS A 225 2.30 1.11 -8.28
C CYS A 225 3.08 0.68 -9.49
N VAL A 226 3.67 1.67 -10.14
CA VAL A 226 4.44 1.53 -11.37
C VAL A 226 5.78 2.25 -11.20
N LEU A 227 6.88 1.53 -11.42
CA LEU A 227 8.24 2.05 -11.30
C LEU A 227 8.82 2.29 -12.69
N ILE A 228 9.13 3.55 -12.98
CA ILE A 228 9.66 3.98 -14.28
C ILE A 228 11.03 4.61 -14.06
N GLU A 229 12.05 4.08 -14.74
CA GLU A 229 13.41 4.64 -14.74
C GLU A 229 13.60 5.53 -15.96
N CYS A 230 14.10 6.75 -15.73
CA CYS A 230 14.42 7.72 -16.76
C CYS A 230 15.92 7.69 -17.09
N GLY A 231 16.26 7.55 -18.35
CA GLY A 231 17.62 7.70 -18.85
C GLY A 231 18.00 9.17 -19.06
N ASP A 232 19.28 9.41 -19.35
CA ASP A 232 19.83 10.75 -19.59
C ASP A 232 19.82 11.11 -21.09
N SER A 233 18.62 11.04 -21.69
CA SER A 233 18.38 11.47 -23.08
C SER A 233 16.99 12.06 -23.22
N LEU A 234 16.78 12.94 -24.20
CA LEU A 234 15.46 13.51 -24.49
C LEU A 234 14.43 12.44 -24.84
N ASP A 235 14.85 11.41 -25.59
CA ASP A 235 13.95 10.30 -25.96
C ASP A 235 13.50 9.54 -24.71
N SER A 236 14.40 9.23 -23.78
CA SER A 236 14.05 8.54 -22.54
C SER A 236 13.18 9.42 -21.62
N ILE A 237 13.45 10.70 -21.54
CA ILE A 237 12.63 11.66 -20.78
C ILE A 237 11.20 11.71 -21.35
N ASN A 238 11.05 11.79 -22.66
CA ASN A 238 9.74 11.78 -23.34
C ASN A 238 9.01 10.44 -23.14
N ALA A 239 9.74 9.32 -23.27
CA ALA A 239 9.17 7.99 -23.02
C ALA A 239 8.69 7.84 -21.59
N THR A 240 9.44 8.37 -20.62
CA THR A 240 9.05 8.40 -19.19
C THR A 240 7.76 9.19 -18.99
N ALA A 241 7.66 10.41 -19.52
CA ALA A 241 6.45 11.23 -19.39
C ALA A 241 5.23 10.57 -20.04
N SER A 242 5.37 9.99 -21.22
CA SER A 242 4.29 9.26 -21.90
C SER A 242 3.84 8.02 -21.12
N SER A 243 4.77 7.30 -20.51
CA SER A 243 4.49 6.13 -19.67
C SER A 243 3.74 6.53 -18.40
N ILE A 244 4.11 7.64 -17.79
CA ILE A 244 3.41 8.21 -16.62
C ILE A 244 1.94 8.46 -16.97
N VAL A 245 1.66 9.17 -18.06
CA VAL A 245 0.29 9.49 -18.48
C VAL A 245 -0.55 8.23 -18.70
N ARG A 246 0.00 7.22 -19.39
CA ARG A 246 -0.70 5.96 -19.65
C ARG A 246 -1.09 5.21 -18.37
N TYR A 247 -0.20 5.17 -17.38
CA TYR A 247 -0.47 4.46 -16.13
C TYR A 247 -1.32 5.26 -15.14
N VAL A 248 -1.10 6.56 -15.02
CA VAL A 248 -1.94 7.42 -14.15
C VAL A 248 -3.39 7.37 -14.60
N SER A 249 -3.67 7.43 -15.90
CA SER A 249 -5.04 7.30 -16.45
C SER A 249 -5.71 5.98 -16.08
N GLN A 250 -4.94 4.95 -15.75
CA GLN A 250 -5.41 3.62 -15.32
C GLN A 250 -5.24 3.37 -13.82
N ARG A 251 -5.29 4.42 -13.00
CA ARG A 251 -5.34 4.38 -11.52
C ARG A 251 -4.04 3.99 -10.82
N ALA A 252 -2.88 4.08 -11.47
CA ALA A 252 -1.61 3.77 -10.85
C ALA A 252 -0.95 4.99 -10.20
N GLY A 253 -0.26 4.78 -9.08
CA GLY A 253 0.74 5.69 -8.51
C GLY A 253 2.10 5.41 -9.14
N ILE A 254 2.94 6.44 -9.25
CA ILE A 254 4.19 6.36 -10.01
C ILE A 254 5.41 6.56 -9.11
N GLY A 255 6.39 5.65 -9.23
CA GLY A 255 7.77 5.89 -8.80
C GLY A 255 8.60 6.26 -10.02
N ILE A 256 9.31 7.38 -9.99
CA ILE A 256 10.13 7.88 -11.08
C ILE A 256 11.58 7.92 -10.62
N ASN A 257 12.47 7.15 -11.24
CA ASN A 257 13.89 7.34 -11.02
C ASN A 257 14.44 8.34 -12.05
N ALA A 258 14.76 9.54 -11.62
CA ALA A 258 15.27 10.62 -12.46
C ALA A 258 16.69 11.06 -12.08
N GLY A 259 17.36 10.29 -11.22
CA GLY A 259 18.69 10.62 -10.72
C GLY A 259 19.82 10.54 -11.74
N ARG A 260 19.58 9.88 -12.89
CA ARG A 260 20.56 9.80 -13.99
C ARG A 260 20.64 11.09 -14.81
N ILE A 261 19.61 11.92 -14.78
CA ILE A 261 19.59 13.17 -15.56
C ILE A 261 20.73 14.07 -15.10
N ARG A 262 21.54 14.53 -16.05
CA ARG A 262 22.72 15.38 -15.80
C ARG A 262 22.34 16.72 -15.16
N ALA A 263 23.25 17.25 -14.37
CA ALA A 263 23.04 18.48 -13.62
C ALA A 263 23.08 19.74 -14.52
N LEU A 264 22.53 20.83 -13.98
CA LEU A 264 22.59 22.16 -14.56
C LEU A 264 24.03 22.53 -14.91
N GLY A 265 24.24 23.01 -16.11
CA GLY A 265 25.57 23.47 -16.59
C GLY A 265 26.49 22.32 -17.02
N SER A 266 26.01 21.07 -17.08
CA SER A 266 26.74 19.96 -17.71
C SER A 266 26.85 20.21 -19.22
N GLU A 267 27.98 19.83 -19.80
CA GLU A 267 28.21 20.00 -21.26
C GLU A 267 27.28 19.10 -22.08
N ILE A 268 26.78 19.70 -23.15
CA ILE A 268 26.06 18.99 -24.23
C ILE A 268 26.63 19.39 -25.57
N ARG A 269 26.41 18.55 -26.61
CA ARG A 269 26.94 18.79 -27.97
C ARG A 269 28.46 19.05 -28.00
N ASN A 270 29.22 18.21 -27.29
CA ASN A 270 30.68 18.32 -27.21
C ASN A 270 31.17 19.68 -26.70
N GLY A 271 30.47 20.29 -25.75
CA GLY A 271 30.81 21.55 -25.15
C GLY A 271 30.25 22.79 -25.88
N GLU A 272 29.45 22.61 -26.93
CA GLU A 272 28.83 23.74 -27.66
C GLU A 272 27.66 24.38 -26.89
N ALA A 273 27.06 23.66 -25.96
CA ALA A 273 25.96 24.15 -25.14
C ALA A 273 25.98 23.52 -23.73
N PHE A 274 25.14 24.06 -22.85
CA PHE A 274 25.02 23.60 -21.48
C PHE A 274 23.59 23.10 -21.19
N HIS A 275 23.50 22.07 -20.35
CA HIS A 275 22.26 21.49 -19.91
C HIS A 275 21.48 22.40 -18.95
N THR A 276 20.17 22.45 -19.07
CA THR A 276 19.29 23.32 -18.28
C THR A 276 18.97 22.79 -16.88
N GLY A 277 19.47 21.59 -16.53
CA GLY A 277 19.28 20.96 -15.23
C GLY A 277 18.07 20.06 -15.14
N CYS A 278 17.88 19.47 -13.94
CA CYS A 278 16.82 18.52 -13.66
C CYS A 278 15.44 19.18 -13.49
N ILE A 279 15.37 20.37 -12.93
CA ILE A 279 14.12 21.01 -12.50
C ILE A 279 13.11 21.17 -13.65
N PRO A 280 13.48 21.63 -14.86
CA PRO A 280 12.54 21.70 -15.97
C PRO A 280 11.91 20.36 -16.34
N PHE A 281 12.69 19.27 -16.26
CA PHE A 281 12.19 17.92 -16.55
C PHE A 281 11.34 17.38 -15.41
N TYR A 282 11.62 17.70 -14.17
CA TYR A 282 10.75 17.35 -13.04
C TYR A 282 9.40 18.08 -13.14
N LYS A 283 9.38 19.33 -13.60
CA LYS A 283 8.11 20.04 -13.94
C LYS A 283 7.34 19.33 -15.04
N TYR A 284 8.03 18.87 -16.06
CA TYR A 284 7.44 18.08 -17.14
C TYR A 284 6.80 16.79 -16.61
N PHE A 285 7.49 16.04 -15.75
CA PHE A 285 6.95 14.87 -15.10
C PHE A 285 5.76 15.18 -14.19
N GLN A 286 5.83 16.26 -13.42
CA GLN A 286 4.71 16.72 -12.61
C GLN A 286 3.46 17.00 -13.46
N THR A 287 3.62 17.65 -14.59
CA THR A 287 2.54 17.90 -15.53
C THR A 287 1.96 16.58 -16.07
N ALA A 288 2.81 15.63 -16.45
CA ALA A 288 2.39 14.31 -16.90
C ALA A 288 1.60 13.56 -15.81
N VAL A 289 2.02 13.66 -14.54
CA VAL A 289 1.32 13.06 -13.39
C VAL A 289 -0.05 13.71 -13.16
N LYS A 290 -0.15 15.03 -13.33
CA LYS A 290 -1.35 15.80 -12.96
C LYS A 290 -2.34 16.02 -14.11
N CYS A 291 -1.97 15.74 -15.35
CA CYS A 291 -2.86 15.95 -16.50
C CYS A 291 -4.02 14.94 -16.60
N CYS A 292 -3.92 13.79 -15.93
CA CYS A 292 -4.96 12.80 -15.87
C CYS A 292 -5.45 12.58 -14.45
N SER A 293 -6.75 12.30 -14.31
CA SER A 293 -7.32 11.80 -13.06
C SER A 293 -7.32 10.28 -13.05
N GLN A 294 -7.13 9.70 -11.88
CA GLN A 294 -7.25 8.25 -11.67
C GLN A 294 -8.73 7.84 -11.68
N GLY A 295 -9.24 7.46 -12.85
CA GLY A 295 -10.63 7.03 -13.00
C GLY A 295 -11.67 8.08 -12.62
N GLY A 296 -11.35 9.37 -12.74
CA GLY A 296 -12.26 10.48 -12.43
C GLY A 296 -12.43 10.77 -10.94
N VAL A 297 -11.70 10.09 -10.05
CA VAL A 297 -11.90 10.17 -8.59
C VAL A 297 -10.78 10.91 -7.88
N ARG A 298 -9.52 10.81 -8.34
CA ARG A 298 -8.33 11.40 -7.70
C ARG A 298 -7.34 11.92 -8.72
N GLY A 299 -6.54 12.92 -8.35
CA GLY A 299 -5.38 13.36 -9.12
C GLY A 299 -4.24 12.32 -9.10
N GLY A 300 -3.38 12.33 -10.10
CA GLY A 300 -2.19 11.49 -10.14
C GLY A 300 -1.18 11.86 -9.04
N ALA A 301 -0.35 10.90 -8.61
CA ALA A 301 0.74 11.11 -7.67
C ALA A 301 1.99 10.36 -8.08
N ALA A 302 3.15 10.93 -7.72
CA ALA A 302 4.45 10.32 -7.97
C ALA A 302 5.47 10.68 -6.89
N THR A 303 6.43 9.78 -6.71
CA THR A 303 7.67 10.03 -5.97
C THR A 303 8.83 10.00 -6.94
N VAL A 304 9.68 11.03 -6.91
CA VAL A 304 10.89 11.14 -7.74
C VAL A 304 12.11 10.80 -6.91
N PHE A 305 12.94 9.89 -7.41
CA PHE A 305 14.16 9.42 -6.75
C PHE A 305 15.41 10.06 -7.37
N TYR A 306 16.35 10.49 -6.52
CA TYR A 306 17.65 10.98 -6.93
C TYR A 306 18.70 10.72 -5.84
N PRO A 307 19.99 10.57 -6.20
CA PRO A 307 21.05 10.33 -5.23
C PRO A 307 21.45 11.61 -4.48
N LEU A 308 21.83 11.47 -3.22
CA LEU A 308 22.31 12.60 -2.40
C LEU A 308 23.56 13.28 -2.98
N TRP A 309 24.39 12.55 -3.71
CA TRP A 309 25.60 13.07 -4.34
C TRP A 309 25.37 13.77 -5.71
N HIS A 310 24.11 13.91 -6.14
CA HIS A 310 23.79 14.60 -7.40
C HIS A 310 24.17 16.10 -7.33
N GLY A 311 24.71 16.63 -8.44
CA GLY A 311 25.19 18.02 -8.50
C GLY A 311 24.15 19.09 -8.17
N GLU A 312 22.87 18.82 -8.35
CA GLU A 312 21.77 19.76 -8.03
C GLU A 312 21.06 19.45 -6.72
N VAL A 313 21.57 18.54 -5.89
CA VAL A 313 20.82 18.02 -4.73
C VAL A 313 20.32 19.12 -3.79
N GLN A 314 21.08 20.18 -3.57
CA GLN A 314 20.67 21.28 -2.69
C GLN A 314 19.43 22.01 -3.22
N SER A 315 19.30 22.14 -4.54
CA SER A 315 18.10 22.68 -5.19
C SER A 315 16.94 21.68 -5.23
N LEU A 316 17.25 20.38 -5.38
CA LEU A 316 16.25 19.32 -5.43
C LEU A 316 15.60 19.07 -4.05
N LEU A 317 16.36 19.18 -2.97
CA LEU A 317 15.84 18.99 -1.60
C LEU A 317 14.75 20.00 -1.21
N VAL A 318 14.77 21.20 -1.79
CA VAL A 318 13.83 22.28 -1.45
C VAL A 318 12.63 22.38 -2.40
N LEU A 319 12.51 21.51 -3.41
CA LEU A 319 11.47 21.60 -4.45
C LEU A 319 10.04 21.57 -3.89
N LYS A 320 9.82 20.89 -2.79
CA LYS A 320 8.48 20.69 -2.22
C LYS A 320 8.07 21.76 -1.20
N ASN A 321 9.00 22.53 -0.66
CA ASN A 321 8.67 23.44 0.43
C ASN A 321 7.82 24.64 -0.03
N ASN A 322 7.15 25.30 0.93
CA ASN A 322 6.27 26.44 0.68
C ASN A 322 7.00 27.80 0.65
N ARG A 323 8.33 27.77 0.73
CA ARG A 323 9.18 28.98 0.69
C ARG A 323 9.75 29.21 -0.71
N GLY A 324 10.01 30.44 -1.06
CA GLY A 324 10.56 30.82 -2.35
C GLY A 324 9.54 30.97 -3.45
N VAL A 325 10.03 31.27 -4.66
CA VAL A 325 9.19 31.53 -5.84
C VAL A 325 8.75 30.22 -6.50
N GLU A 326 7.53 30.20 -7.04
CA GLU A 326 6.92 29.02 -7.67
C GLU A 326 7.76 28.48 -8.83
N GLU A 327 8.46 29.34 -9.56
CA GLU A 327 9.32 28.95 -10.68
C GLU A 327 10.42 27.95 -10.30
N ASN A 328 10.87 27.98 -9.04
CA ASN A 328 11.93 27.12 -8.53
C ASN A 328 11.39 25.95 -7.68
N ARG A 329 10.10 25.64 -7.79
CA ARG A 329 9.44 24.61 -7.01
C ARG A 329 8.71 23.61 -7.89
N VAL A 330 8.65 22.37 -7.42
CA VAL A 330 7.87 21.26 -7.98
C VAL A 330 7.18 20.58 -6.80
N ARG A 331 6.09 21.18 -6.34
CA ARG A 331 5.46 20.88 -5.04
C ARG A 331 4.51 19.69 -5.05
N HIS A 332 3.99 19.35 -6.23
CA HIS A 332 2.92 18.35 -6.35
C HIS A 332 3.41 16.92 -6.62
N MET A 333 4.67 16.65 -6.32
CA MET A 333 5.25 15.32 -6.26
C MET A 333 5.95 15.14 -4.91
N ASP A 334 6.17 13.89 -4.53
CA ASP A 334 7.00 13.50 -3.40
C ASP A 334 8.42 13.16 -3.89
N TYR A 335 9.37 13.06 -2.97
CA TYR A 335 10.77 12.82 -3.35
C TYR A 335 11.39 11.75 -2.47
N GLY A 336 12.21 10.89 -3.08
CA GLY A 336 13.01 9.87 -2.42
C GLY A 336 14.49 10.15 -2.60
N VAL A 337 15.18 10.44 -1.49
CA VAL A 337 16.62 10.71 -1.49
C VAL A 337 17.38 9.42 -1.26
N GLN A 338 18.31 9.11 -2.17
CA GLN A 338 19.06 7.88 -2.17
C GLN A 338 20.40 8.03 -1.46
N LEU A 339 20.63 7.18 -0.49
CA LEU A 339 21.79 7.17 0.40
C LEU A 339 22.47 5.82 0.39
N ASN A 340 23.76 5.79 0.73
CA ASN A 340 24.50 4.56 0.95
C ASN A 340 25.53 4.72 2.09
N LYS A 341 26.26 3.67 2.39
CA LYS A 341 27.26 3.61 3.46
C LYS A 341 28.26 4.78 3.41
N LEU A 342 28.77 5.13 2.22
CA LEU A 342 29.76 6.19 2.09
C LEU A 342 29.21 7.55 2.56
N MET A 343 27.97 7.89 2.19
CA MET A 343 27.31 9.13 2.61
C MET A 343 27.16 9.18 4.14
N TYR A 344 26.69 8.10 4.75
CA TYR A 344 26.56 8.00 6.21
C TYR A 344 27.93 8.05 6.92
N SER A 345 28.94 7.40 6.36
CA SER A 345 30.31 7.43 6.93
C SER A 345 30.90 8.84 6.95
N ARG A 346 30.68 9.60 5.86
CA ARG A 346 31.09 11.00 5.78
C ARG A 346 30.40 11.88 6.81
N LEU A 347 29.11 11.63 7.07
CA LEU A 347 28.37 12.31 8.14
C LEU A 347 28.98 12.03 9.52
N VAL A 348 29.18 10.75 9.86
CA VAL A 348 29.68 10.32 11.17
C VAL A 348 31.11 10.80 11.43
N GLN A 349 31.95 10.83 10.40
CA GLN A 349 33.34 11.31 10.48
C GLN A 349 33.48 12.82 10.43
N GLY A 350 32.38 13.57 10.28
CA GLY A 350 32.46 15.02 10.12
C GLY A 350 33.12 15.48 8.81
N GLY A 351 33.07 14.64 7.78
CA GLY A 351 33.67 14.87 6.48
C GLY A 351 32.79 15.68 5.51
N ASN A 352 33.22 15.65 4.27
CA ASN A 352 32.56 16.35 3.16
C ASN A 352 31.92 15.38 2.20
N ILE A 353 30.93 15.85 1.46
CA ILE A 353 30.31 15.13 0.34
C ILE A 353 30.59 15.96 -0.93
N SER A 354 31.11 15.28 -1.94
CA SER A 354 31.30 15.81 -3.27
C SER A 354 30.06 15.55 -4.13
N LEU A 355 29.58 16.60 -4.78
CA LEU A 355 28.38 16.56 -5.61
C LEU A 355 28.81 16.54 -7.08
N PHE A 356 28.32 15.58 -7.84
CA PHE A 356 28.67 15.37 -9.23
C PHE A 356 27.45 15.38 -10.14
N SER A 357 27.63 15.88 -11.38
CA SER A 357 26.73 15.49 -12.46
C SER A 357 27.02 14.05 -12.87
N PRO A 358 26.01 13.17 -12.96
CA PRO A 358 26.26 11.76 -13.34
C PRO A 358 26.99 11.60 -14.69
N SER A 359 26.79 12.51 -15.62
CA SER A 359 27.45 12.50 -16.92
C SER A 359 28.95 12.78 -16.87
N ASP A 360 29.42 13.47 -15.82
CA ASP A 360 30.84 13.84 -15.65
C ASP A 360 31.66 12.76 -14.93
N VAL A 361 31.00 11.74 -14.40
CA VAL A 361 31.60 10.67 -13.58
C VAL A 361 31.17 9.27 -14.10
N PRO A 362 31.62 8.87 -15.28
CA PRO A 362 31.23 7.60 -15.90
C PRO A 362 31.35 6.41 -14.94
N GLY A 363 30.31 5.57 -14.90
CA GLY A 363 30.26 4.37 -14.09
C GLY A 363 29.86 4.59 -12.62
N LEU A 364 29.88 5.82 -12.11
CA LEU A 364 29.57 6.08 -10.69
C LEU A 364 28.10 5.83 -10.38
N TYR A 365 27.20 6.29 -11.24
CA TYR A 365 25.75 6.10 -11.05
C TYR A 365 25.37 4.60 -11.01
N ASP A 366 25.89 3.80 -11.93
CA ASP A 366 25.64 2.37 -11.95
C ASP A 366 26.24 1.67 -10.74
N ALA A 367 27.49 1.98 -10.39
CA ALA A 367 28.15 1.41 -9.21
C ALA A 367 27.41 1.72 -7.89
N PHE A 368 26.76 2.86 -7.80
CA PHE A 368 25.97 3.28 -6.63
C PHE A 368 24.92 2.23 -6.22
N PHE A 369 24.36 1.53 -7.19
CA PHE A 369 23.37 0.47 -6.97
C PHE A 369 23.97 -0.94 -7.08
N GLU A 370 24.94 -1.14 -7.97
CA GLU A 370 25.44 -2.46 -8.33
C GLU A 370 26.50 -3.00 -7.36
N ASN A 371 27.45 -2.14 -6.93
CA ASN A 371 28.59 -2.58 -6.16
C ASN A 371 29.16 -1.45 -5.30
N GLN A 372 29.05 -1.57 -3.98
CA GLN A 372 29.45 -0.52 -3.06
C GLN A 372 30.96 -0.29 -3.00
N GLU A 373 31.78 -1.32 -3.14
CA GLU A 373 33.25 -1.19 -3.19
C GLU A 373 33.69 -0.44 -4.45
N ARG A 374 33.10 -0.79 -5.58
CA ARG A 374 33.36 -0.09 -6.85
C ARG A 374 32.88 1.36 -6.79
N PHE A 375 31.72 1.62 -6.20
CA PHE A 375 31.22 2.98 -6.00
C PHE A 375 32.20 3.80 -5.18
N GLU A 376 32.67 3.30 -4.03
CA GLU A 376 33.58 4.03 -3.15
C GLU A 376 34.91 4.32 -3.86
N ALA A 377 35.46 3.34 -4.56
CA ALA A 377 36.70 3.50 -5.32
C ALA A 377 36.57 4.57 -6.42
N LEU A 378 35.49 4.55 -7.19
CA LEU A 378 35.21 5.54 -8.24
C LEU A 378 34.94 6.92 -7.65
N TYR A 379 34.17 7.00 -6.58
CA TYR A 379 33.82 8.25 -5.93
C TYR A 379 35.08 8.97 -5.43
N VAL A 380 35.96 8.29 -4.71
CA VAL A 380 37.22 8.84 -4.22
C VAL A 380 38.15 9.20 -5.37
N LYS A 381 38.20 8.39 -6.42
CA LYS A 381 38.99 8.70 -7.63
C LYS A 381 38.53 10.03 -8.26
N TYR A 382 37.23 10.21 -8.45
CA TYR A 382 36.69 11.45 -9.03
C TYR A 382 36.82 12.66 -8.11
N GLU A 383 36.75 12.46 -6.79
CA GLU A 383 37.04 13.55 -5.83
C GLU A 383 38.47 14.09 -5.93
N ASN A 384 39.43 13.21 -6.22
CA ASN A 384 40.84 13.54 -6.30
C ASN A 384 41.30 13.97 -7.71
N ASP A 385 40.42 13.89 -8.69
CA ASP A 385 40.72 14.31 -10.07
C ASP A 385 40.37 15.78 -10.28
N PRO A 386 41.37 16.67 -10.45
CA PRO A 386 41.14 18.11 -10.64
C PRO A 386 40.36 18.44 -11.91
N SER A 387 40.33 17.55 -12.90
CA SER A 387 39.63 17.76 -14.16
C SER A 387 38.10 17.51 -14.02
N VAL A 388 37.68 16.83 -12.99
CA VAL A 388 36.26 16.55 -12.74
C VAL A 388 35.60 17.71 -12.02
N LYS A 389 34.56 18.26 -12.64
CA LYS A 389 33.75 19.30 -12.04
C LYS A 389 32.96 18.77 -10.87
N ARG A 390 33.05 19.44 -9.74
CA ARG A 390 32.31 19.07 -8.52
C ARG A 390 32.08 20.25 -7.61
N GLU A 391 31.09 20.16 -6.76
CA GLU A 391 30.90 21.00 -5.59
C GLU A 391 31.17 20.17 -4.35
N THR A 392 31.82 20.74 -3.34
CA THR A 392 32.09 20.06 -2.08
C THR A 392 31.35 20.77 -0.95
N VAL A 393 30.54 20.00 -0.21
CA VAL A 393 29.73 20.49 0.90
C VAL A 393 30.00 19.66 2.16
N LYS A 394 29.82 20.27 3.33
CA LYS A 394 29.93 19.52 4.58
C LYS A 394 28.78 18.51 4.69
N ALA A 395 29.11 17.26 5.02
CA ALA A 395 28.13 16.20 5.16
C ALA A 395 27.03 16.57 6.19
N VAL A 396 27.41 17.13 7.33
CA VAL A 396 26.46 17.53 8.38
C VAL A 396 25.48 18.60 7.90
N GLU A 397 25.94 19.56 7.08
CA GLU A 397 25.06 20.59 6.53
C GLU A 397 24.07 20.02 5.51
N LEU A 398 24.53 19.13 4.64
CA LEU A 398 23.68 18.50 3.63
C LEU A 398 22.64 17.56 4.26
N PHE A 399 23.04 16.73 5.20
CA PHE A 399 22.11 15.87 5.95
C PHE A 399 21.13 16.68 6.80
N SER A 400 21.56 17.79 7.37
CA SER A 400 20.68 18.69 8.13
C SER A 400 19.64 19.34 7.22
N LEU A 401 20.02 19.77 6.03
CA LEU A 401 19.08 20.28 5.02
C LEU A 401 18.06 19.19 4.62
N LEU A 402 18.53 17.99 4.34
CA LEU A 402 17.67 16.84 4.02
C LEU A 402 16.64 16.61 5.13
N MET A 403 17.07 16.49 6.38
CA MET A 403 16.19 16.20 7.50
C MET A 403 15.27 17.36 7.86
N GLN A 404 15.70 18.60 7.67
CA GLN A 404 14.87 19.78 7.83
C GLN A 404 13.72 19.80 6.81
N GLU A 405 14.02 19.55 5.55
CA GLU A 405 13.00 19.52 4.48
C GLU A 405 12.07 18.31 4.64
N ARG A 406 12.60 17.16 5.06
CA ARG A 406 11.80 16.00 5.44
C ARG A 406 10.82 16.33 6.57
N ALA A 407 11.30 16.97 7.64
CA ALA A 407 10.45 17.33 8.78
C ALA A 407 9.39 18.38 8.42
N SER A 408 9.73 19.38 7.61
CA SER A 408 8.81 20.47 7.26
C SER A 408 7.73 20.06 6.25
N THR A 409 8.02 19.11 5.36
CA THR A 409 7.07 18.66 4.33
C THR A 409 6.41 17.33 4.67
N GLY A 410 7.04 16.51 5.53
CA GLY A 410 6.63 15.16 5.84
C GLY A 410 6.84 14.13 4.73
N ARG A 411 7.21 14.57 3.53
CA ARG A 411 7.18 13.78 2.29
C ARG A 411 8.47 13.81 1.48
N ILE A 412 9.60 13.96 2.16
CA ILE A 412 10.93 13.67 1.63
C ILE A 412 11.35 12.32 2.20
N TYR A 413 11.36 11.30 1.37
CA TYR A 413 11.59 9.93 1.76
C TYR A 413 13.06 9.55 1.66
N ILE A 414 13.44 8.46 2.31
CA ILE A 414 14.80 7.95 2.32
C ILE A 414 14.83 6.57 1.69
N GLN A 415 15.77 6.34 0.79
CA GLN A 415 16.08 5.01 0.26
C GLN A 415 17.56 4.71 0.48
N ASN A 416 17.85 3.68 1.27
CA ASN A 416 19.20 3.16 1.47
C ASN A 416 19.50 2.15 0.37
N VAL A 417 20.12 2.60 -0.71
CA VAL A 417 20.29 1.80 -1.93
C VAL A 417 21.22 0.62 -1.76
N ASP A 418 22.19 0.71 -0.87
CA ASP A 418 23.05 -0.41 -0.51
C ASP A 418 22.28 -1.52 0.17
N HIS A 419 21.42 -1.21 1.14
CA HIS A 419 20.54 -2.20 1.77
C HIS A 419 19.54 -2.80 0.77
N CYS A 420 19.02 -2.00 -0.15
CA CYS A 420 18.13 -2.48 -1.21
C CYS A 420 18.81 -3.49 -2.15
N ASN A 421 20.15 -3.46 -2.29
CA ASN A 421 20.88 -4.29 -3.24
C ASN A 421 21.75 -5.36 -2.58
N THR A 422 22.20 -5.17 -1.34
CA THR A 422 22.96 -6.20 -0.59
C THR A 422 22.05 -7.20 0.11
N HIS A 423 20.85 -6.78 0.48
CA HIS A 423 19.81 -7.64 1.05
C HIS A 423 18.62 -7.70 0.07
N SER A 424 18.84 -8.30 -1.07
CA SER A 424 17.93 -8.32 -2.20
C SER A 424 17.75 -9.74 -2.73
N PRO A 425 16.55 -10.09 -3.24
CA PRO A 425 16.40 -11.33 -4.00
C PRO A 425 17.10 -11.28 -5.37
N PHE A 426 17.53 -10.09 -5.83
CA PHE A 426 18.19 -9.92 -7.12
C PHE A 426 19.70 -9.80 -7.00
N ASP A 427 20.40 -10.34 -7.99
CA ASP A 427 21.83 -10.10 -8.16
C ASP A 427 22.05 -8.66 -8.63
N SER A 428 22.61 -7.82 -7.79
CA SER A 428 22.80 -6.39 -8.05
C SER A 428 23.70 -6.07 -9.26
N GLU A 429 24.59 -6.99 -9.64
CA GLU A 429 25.43 -6.80 -10.85
C GLU A 429 24.64 -7.01 -12.15
N VAL A 430 23.53 -7.73 -12.11
CA VAL A 430 22.71 -8.08 -13.28
C VAL A 430 21.37 -7.37 -13.28
N ALA A 431 20.74 -7.29 -12.12
CA ALA A 431 19.41 -6.75 -11.93
C ALA A 431 19.35 -5.82 -10.70
N PRO A 432 20.07 -4.68 -10.74
CA PRO A 432 20.10 -3.77 -9.61
C PRO A 432 18.75 -3.08 -9.37
N VAL A 433 18.45 -2.86 -8.09
CA VAL A 433 17.31 -2.05 -7.64
C VAL A 433 17.75 -0.59 -7.59
N ARG A 434 17.22 0.24 -8.49
CA ARG A 434 17.62 1.65 -8.64
C ARG A 434 16.60 2.65 -8.13
N GLN A 435 15.46 2.20 -7.63
CA GLN A 435 14.39 3.06 -7.14
C GLN A 435 13.42 2.30 -6.25
N SER A 436 12.44 3.02 -5.75
CA SER A 436 11.25 2.46 -5.14
C SER A 436 9.99 3.01 -5.83
N ASN A 437 8.83 2.72 -5.26
CA ASN A 437 7.54 3.19 -5.74
C ASN A 437 7.10 4.49 -5.02
N LEU A 438 5.84 4.87 -5.21
CA LEU A 438 5.23 6.03 -4.56
C LEU A 438 5.32 5.95 -3.03
N CYS A 439 5.10 4.78 -2.44
CA CYS A 439 5.00 4.56 -0.99
C CYS A 439 6.20 3.83 -0.36
N LEU A 440 7.28 3.63 -1.09
CA LEU A 440 8.58 3.13 -0.60
C LEU A 440 8.64 1.65 -0.15
N GLU A 441 7.63 0.82 -0.40
CA GLU A 441 7.67 -0.61 -0.07
C GLU A 441 8.21 -1.52 -1.19
N ILE A 442 8.30 -1.02 -2.41
CA ILE A 442 8.73 -1.81 -3.57
C ILE A 442 10.22 -1.63 -3.83
N ALA A 443 10.91 -2.73 -4.05
CA ALA A 443 12.34 -2.76 -4.38
C ALA A 443 12.56 -3.77 -5.53
N LEU A 444 12.36 -3.30 -6.75
CA LEU A 444 12.40 -4.11 -7.98
C LEU A 444 13.35 -3.51 -9.01
N PRO A 445 13.97 -4.35 -9.86
CA PRO A 445 14.81 -3.87 -10.96
C PRO A 445 13.99 -3.12 -12.00
N THR A 446 14.60 -2.09 -12.56
CA THR A 446 14.07 -1.29 -13.69
C THR A 446 15.15 -1.08 -14.74
N LYS A 447 14.75 -0.73 -15.96
CA LYS A 447 15.65 -0.26 -17.02
C LYS A 447 15.00 0.91 -17.76
N PRO A 448 15.76 1.96 -18.11
CA PRO A 448 15.20 3.09 -18.82
C PRO A 448 14.69 2.71 -20.21
N LEU A 449 13.66 3.44 -20.66
CA LEU A 449 13.08 3.28 -21.99
C LEU A 449 13.71 4.28 -22.96
N SER A 450 13.91 3.88 -24.22
CA SER A 450 14.26 4.76 -25.32
C SER A 450 13.03 5.34 -26.04
N ASN A 451 11.90 4.65 -26.00
CA ASN A 451 10.59 5.09 -26.50
C ASN A 451 9.48 4.28 -25.80
N VAL A 452 8.23 4.64 -26.00
CA VAL A 452 7.09 3.98 -25.32
C VAL A 452 6.82 2.55 -25.76
N GLU A 453 7.24 2.17 -26.94
CA GLU A 453 7.12 0.80 -27.46
C GLU A 453 8.41 -0.02 -27.25
N ASP A 454 9.36 0.52 -26.47
CA ASP A 454 10.61 -0.14 -26.15
C ASP A 454 10.37 -1.44 -25.38
N ASP A 455 10.82 -2.56 -25.92
CA ASP A 455 10.77 -3.88 -25.32
C ASP A 455 12.11 -4.32 -24.68
N GLU A 456 13.14 -3.48 -24.76
CA GLU A 456 14.41 -3.68 -24.08
C GLU A 456 14.42 -3.06 -22.66
N GLY A 457 13.62 -2.02 -22.43
CA GLY A 457 13.43 -1.41 -21.13
C GLY A 457 12.60 -2.28 -20.19
N GLU A 458 12.59 -1.91 -18.90
CA GLU A 458 11.78 -2.58 -17.89
C GLU A 458 11.04 -1.56 -17.01
N ILE A 459 9.72 -1.65 -17.00
CA ILE A 459 8.85 -0.96 -16.06
C ILE A 459 8.40 -2.00 -15.03
N ALA A 460 8.75 -1.81 -13.76
CA ALA A 460 8.34 -2.72 -12.70
C ALA A 460 6.94 -2.39 -12.20
N LEU A 461 6.15 -3.43 -11.96
CA LEU A 461 4.80 -3.34 -11.41
C LEU A 461 4.74 -4.03 -10.06
N CYS A 462 4.01 -3.43 -9.11
CA CYS A 462 3.70 -4.09 -7.86
C CYS A 462 2.38 -4.86 -7.94
N THR A 463 2.37 -6.07 -7.38
CA THR A 463 1.18 -6.91 -7.23
C THR A 463 1.12 -7.33 -5.78
N LEU A 464 0.15 -6.77 -5.06
CA LEU A 464 0.14 -6.74 -3.60
C LEU A 464 -1.03 -7.52 -3.02
N SER A 465 -0.83 -8.02 -1.82
CA SER A 465 -1.85 -8.52 -0.90
C SER A 465 -1.30 -8.45 0.53
N ALA A 466 -2.11 -8.77 1.53
CA ALA A 466 -1.65 -8.77 2.91
C ALA A 466 -2.34 -9.86 3.74
N PHE A 467 -1.62 -10.42 4.70
CA PHE A 467 -2.18 -11.24 5.75
C PHE A 467 -2.74 -10.35 6.88
N ASN A 468 -3.93 -10.66 7.35
CA ASN A 468 -4.48 -10.03 8.55
C ASN A 468 -3.98 -10.81 9.78
N LEU A 469 -2.97 -10.27 10.45
CA LEU A 469 -2.36 -10.92 11.61
C LEU A 469 -3.35 -11.13 12.77
N GLY A 470 -4.36 -10.28 12.89
CA GLY A 470 -5.40 -10.44 13.91
C GLY A 470 -6.36 -11.61 13.67
N ALA A 471 -6.46 -12.09 12.43
CA ALA A 471 -7.32 -13.21 12.05
C ALA A 471 -6.57 -14.55 11.96
N ILE A 472 -5.26 -14.56 12.21
CA ILE A 472 -4.41 -15.76 12.21
C ILE A 472 -4.27 -16.23 13.64
N ASN A 473 -4.67 -17.47 13.92
CA ASN A 473 -4.61 -18.04 15.27
C ASN A 473 -3.26 -18.74 15.52
N GLU A 474 -2.79 -19.52 14.56
CA GLU A 474 -1.52 -20.23 14.61
C GLU A 474 -0.66 -19.86 13.39
N LEU A 475 0.66 -19.78 13.58
CA LEU A 475 1.58 -19.44 12.48
C LEU A 475 1.56 -20.48 11.36
N ASP A 476 1.21 -21.73 11.68
CA ASP A 476 1.09 -22.80 10.67
C ASP A 476 -0.09 -22.59 9.71
N ASP A 477 -1.09 -21.79 10.08
CA ASP A 477 -2.17 -21.38 9.17
C ASP A 477 -1.64 -20.60 7.95
N LEU A 478 -0.46 -19.99 8.08
CA LEU A 478 0.21 -19.28 6.98
C LEU A 478 0.62 -20.19 5.83
N ALA A 479 0.77 -21.49 6.04
CA ALA A 479 1.09 -22.42 4.96
C ALA A 479 -0.02 -22.45 3.90
N GLU A 480 -1.26 -22.62 4.30
CA GLU A 480 -2.41 -22.61 3.39
C GLU A 480 -2.68 -21.20 2.82
N LEU A 481 -2.65 -20.18 3.65
CA LEU A 481 -2.88 -18.81 3.21
C LEU A 481 -1.82 -18.36 2.21
N SER A 482 -0.57 -18.77 2.38
CA SER A 482 0.52 -18.48 1.43
C SER A 482 0.32 -19.18 0.09
N GLU A 483 -0.10 -20.45 0.10
CA GLU A 483 -0.46 -21.15 -1.14
C GLU A 483 -1.54 -20.39 -1.91
N LEU A 484 -2.62 -20.02 -1.24
CA LEU A 484 -3.75 -19.34 -1.86
C LEU A 484 -3.37 -17.97 -2.41
N VAL A 485 -2.64 -17.16 -1.64
CA VAL A 485 -2.28 -15.80 -2.06
C VAL A 485 -1.26 -15.80 -3.19
N VAL A 486 -0.27 -16.69 -3.15
CA VAL A 486 0.74 -16.80 -4.23
C VAL A 486 0.08 -17.25 -5.52
N ARG A 487 -0.77 -18.27 -5.48
CA ARG A 487 -1.50 -18.75 -6.66
C ARG A 487 -2.45 -17.70 -7.24
N ALA A 488 -3.18 -16.99 -6.39
CA ALA A 488 -4.11 -15.95 -6.82
C ALA A 488 -3.38 -14.76 -7.46
N LEU A 489 -2.31 -14.26 -6.83
CA LEU A 489 -1.55 -13.14 -7.36
C LEU A 489 -0.73 -13.51 -8.59
N ASP A 490 -0.16 -14.71 -8.66
CA ASP A 490 0.53 -15.19 -9.86
C ASP A 490 -0.43 -15.29 -11.05
N ALA A 491 -1.62 -15.84 -10.84
CA ALA A 491 -2.66 -15.89 -11.86
C ALA A 491 -3.14 -14.49 -12.29
N LEU A 492 -3.16 -13.53 -11.38
CA LEU A 492 -3.49 -12.14 -11.69
C LEU A 492 -2.54 -11.52 -12.72
N LEU A 493 -1.25 -11.89 -12.68
CA LEU A 493 -0.25 -11.40 -13.64
C LEU A 493 -0.61 -11.78 -15.08
N ASP A 494 -1.19 -12.95 -15.28
CA ASP A 494 -1.63 -13.43 -16.59
C ASP A 494 -3.03 -12.91 -16.98
N TYR A 495 -3.84 -12.54 -15.99
CA TYR A 495 -5.20 -12.02 -16.18
C TYR A 495 -5.24 -10.54 -16.54
N GLN A 496 -4.25 -9.74 -16.09
CA GLN A 496 -4.25 -8.30 -16.35
C GLN A 496 -3.71 -7.93 -17.75
N ASP A 497 -4.11 -6.75 -18.22
CA ASP A 497 -3.60 -6.14 -19.44
C ASP A 497 -2.41 -5.22 -19.14
N TYR A 498 -1.51 -5.08 -20.09
CA TYR A 498 -0.31 -4.26 -19.95
C TYR A 498 -0.32 -3.15 -21.00
N PRO A 499 -0.49 -1.88 -20.60
CA PRO A 499 -0.51 -0.75 -21.54
C PRO A 499 0.83 -0.49 -22.25
N LEU A 500 1.94 -1.00 -21.71
CA LEU A 500 3.29 -0.80 -22.22
C LEU A 500 4.06 -2.12 -22.32
N PRO A 501 4.78 -2.36 -23.42
CA PRO A 501 5.57 -3.60 -23.60
C PRO A 501 6.60 -3.82 -22.50
N ALA A 502 7.31 -2.76 -22.05
CA ALA A 502 8.31 -2.84 -20.98
C ALA A 502 7.74 -3.32 -19.65
N ALA A 503 6.49 -2.98 -19.33
CA ALA A 503 5.82 -3.45 -18.13
C ALA A 503 5.44 -4.93 -18.22
N ARG A 504 4.96 -5.36 -19.39
CA ARG A 504 4.65 -6.76 -19.64
C ARG A 504 5.91 -7.63 -19.57
N LYS A 505 7.00 -7.19 -20.20
CA LYS A 505 8.29 -7.88 -20.18
C LYS A 505 8.80 -8.08 -18.76
N SER A 506 8.91 -7.02 -17.99
CA SER A 506 9.37 -7.08 -16.59
C SER A 506 8.50 -8.03 -15.77
N THR A 507 7.18 -7.90 -15.85
CA THR A 507 6.24 -8.71 -15.07
C THR A 507 6.29 -10.19 -15.44
N MET A 508 6.24 -10.52 -16.74
CA MET A 508 6.26 -11.91 -17.19
C MET A 508 7.59 -12.61 -16.91
N ASN A 509 8.71 -11.88 -16.98
CA ASN A 509 10.03 -12.45 -16.75
C ASN A 509 10.34 -12.63 -15.26
N ARG A 510 9.88 -11.70 -14.41
CA ARG A 510 10.23 -11.70 -12.98
C ARG A 510 9.10 -12.21 -12.09
N ARG A 511 7.86 -12.11 -12.50
CA ARG A 511 6.65 -12.53 -11.79
C ARG A 511 6.66 -12.10 -10.31
N THR A 512 6.92 -10.82 -10.08
CA THR A 512 7.13 -10.23 -8.76
C THR A 512 5.82 -10.09 -7.99
N LEU A 513 5.84 -10.49 -6.72
CA LEU A 513 4.75 -10.33 -5.76
C LEU A 513 5.22 -9.53 -4.54
N GLY A 514 4.28 -8.89 -3.85
CA GLY A 514 4.53 -8.20 -2.60
C GLY A 514 3.42 -8.48 -1.60
N VAL A 515 3.61 -9.46 -0.74
CA VAL A 515 2.67 -9.79 0.33
C VAL A 515 3.14 -9.15 1.62
N GLY A 516 2.28 -8.35 2.25
CA GLY A 516 2.55 -7.68 3.51
C GLY A 516 1.62 -8.15 4.62
N VAL A 517 1.42 -7.28 5.60
CA VAL A 517 0.54 -7.52 6.74
C VAL A 517 -0.35 -6.33 7.03
N ILE A 518 -1.49 -6.58 7.63
CA ILE A 518 -2.35 -5.58 8.27
C ILE A 518 -2.62 -6.00 9.72
N ASN A 519 -3.12 -5.07 10.51
CA ASN A 519 -3.58 -5.35 11.88
C ASN A 519 -2.46 -5.71 12.87
N TYR A 520 -1.24 -5.27 12.59
CA TYR A 520 -0.09 -5.57 13.44
C TYR A 520 -0.26 -4.98 14.86
N ALA A 521 -0.81 -3.77 14.99
CA ALA A 521 -1.07 -3.16 16.29
C ALA A 521 -2.03 -4.00 17.15
N TYR A 522 -3.12 -4.49 16.56
CA TYR A 522 -4.03 -5.42 17.22
C TYR A 522 -3.34 -6.74 17.57
N TYR A 523 -2.54 -7.27 16.68
CA TYR A 523 -1.77 -8.50 16.92
C TYR A 523 -0.84 -8.38 18.12
N LEU A 524 -0.14 -7.24 18.27
CA LEU A 524 0.68 -6.96 19.45
C LEU A 524 -0.17 -6.85 20.73
N ALA A 525 -1.27 -6.09 20.69
CA ALA A 525 -2.18 -5.92 21.82
C ALA A 525 -2.77 -7.25 22.27
N LYS A 526 -3.20 -8.09 21.33
CA LYS A 526 -3.75 -9.44 21.57
C LYS A 526 -2.73 -10.36 22.26
N ASN A 527 -1.46 -10.22 21.94
CA ASN A 527 -0.37 -11.00 22.52
C ASN A 527 0.28 -10.34 23.75
N GLY A 528 -0.24 -9.19 24.22
CA GLY A 528 0.24 -8.51 25.41
C GLY A 528 1.66 -7.94 25.30
N VAL A 529 2.12 -7.62 24.08
CA VAL A 529 3.43 -7.04 23.80
C VAL A 529 3.29 -5.65 23.18
N LYS A 530 4.38 -4.86 23.24
CA LYS A 530 4.34 -3.43 22.92
C LYS A 530 5.41 -3.06 21.87
N TYR A 531 5.18 -1.94 21.18
CA TYR A 531 6.16 -1.35 20.26
C TYR A 531 7.41 -0.82 20.95
N SER A 532 7.25 -0.24 22.15
CA SER A 532 8.24 0.65 22.76
C SER A 532 9.30 -0.04 23.62
N ASP A 533 9.03 -1.23 24.15
CA ASP A 533 9.80 -1.83 25.24
C ASP A 533 10.60 -3.08 24.88
N GLY A 534 10.63 -3.44 23.61
CA GLY A 534 11.32 -4.65 23.12
C GLY A 534 10.55 -5.95 23.34
N SER A 535 9.42 -5.93 24.02
CA SER A 535 8.62 -7.14 24.30
C SER A 535 8.06 -7.81 23.04
N ALA A 536 7.89 -7.07 21.94
CA ALA A 536 7.37 -7.57 20.67
C ALA A 536 8.47 -8.18 19.77
N ASN A 537 9.75 -8.06 20.12
CA ASN A 537 10.85 -8.43 19.22
C ASN A 537 10.79 -9.91 18.84
N GLY A 538 10.70 -10.81 19.79
CA GLY A 538 10.66 -12.26 19.53
C GLY A 538 9.43 -12.70 18.74
N LEU A 539 8.26 -12.20 19.08
CA LEU A 539 7.01 -12.48 18.38
C LEU A 539 7.09 -12.01 16.93
N THR A 540 7.61 -10.81 16.70
CA THR A 540 7.76 -10.23 15.36
C THR A 540 8.73 -11.05 14.52
N HIS A 541 9.85 -11.46 15.10
CA HIS A 541 10.82 -12.32 14.42
C HIS A 541 10.20 -13.64 13.97
N ARG A 542 9.54 -14.37 14.88
CA ARG A 542 8.86 -15.63 14.57
C ARG A 542 7.78 -15.48 13.49
N THR A 543 6.99 -14.42 13.59
CA THR A 543 5.90 -14.17 12.65
C THR A 543 6.40 -13.89 11.24
N PHE A 544 7.38 -13.02 11.09
CA PHE A 544 7.93 -12.67 9.77
C PHE A 544 8.83 -13.77 9.18
N GLU A 545 9.49 -14.55 10.01
CA GLU A 545 10.12 -15.79 9.55
C GLU A 545 9.10 -16.74 8.92
N ALA A 546 7.99 -17.00 9.62
CA ALA A 546 6.92 -17.87 9.13
C ALA A 546 6.32 -17.35 7.81
N ILE A 547 6.07 -16.04 7.71
CA ILE A 547 5.54 -15.41 6.49
C ILE A 547 6.46 -15.66 5.30
N GLN A 548 7.73 -15.30 5.42
CA GLN A 548 8.67 -15.44 4.31
C GLN A 548 8.92 -16.92 3.95
N TYR A 549 9.08 -17.77 4.95
CA TYR A 549 9.25 -19.20 4.74
C TYR A 549 8.10 -19.82 3.95
N HIS A 550 6.87 -19.61 4.40
CA HIS A 550 5.70 -20.20 3.74
C HIS A 550 5.41 -19.61 2.35
N LEU A 551 5.69 -18.33 2.14
CA LEU A 551 5.55 -17.72 0.82
C LEU A 551 6.60 -18.27 -0.16
N LEU A 552 7.86 -18.43 0.26
CA LEU A 552 8.88 -19.06 -0.56
C LEU A 552 8.53 -20.51 -0.87
N LYS A 553 8.08 -21.27 0.12
CA LYS A 553 7.62 -22.66 -0.07
C LYS A 553 6.47 -22.76 -1.07
N ALA A 554 5.48 -21.87 -0.97
CA ALA A 554 4.36 -21.82 -1.91
C ALA A 554 4.83 -21.49 -3.34
N SER A 555 5.80 -20.59 -3.49
CA SER A 555 6.35 -20.23 -4.80
C SER A 555 7.19 -21.36 -5.43
N VAL A 556 7.91 -22.14 -4.62
CA VAL A 556 8.61 -23.36 -5.09
C VAL A 556 7.61 -24.39 -5.59
N GLU A 557 6.57 -24.67 -4.82
CA GLU A 557 5.52 -25.64 -5.21
C GLU A 557 4.82 -25.20 -6.51
N LEU A 558 4.54 -23.93 -6.66
CA LEU A 558 3.97 -23.39 -7.89
C LEU A 558 4.95 -23.48 -9.07
N ALA A 559 6.25 -23.30 -8.83
CA ALA A 559 7.30 -23.49 -9.83
C ALA A 559 7.37 -24.94 -10.32
N LYS A 560 7.21 -25.92 -9.42
CA LYS A 560 7.14 -27.34 -9.79
C LYS A 560 5.98 -27.65 -10.75
N GLU A 561 4.85 -26.97 -10.56
CA GLU A 561 3.63 -27.19 -11.38
C GLU A 561 3.65 -26.40 -12.69
N GLN A 562 4.08 -25.14 -12.67
CA GLN A 562 3.91 -24.18 -13.78
C GLN A 562 5.23 -23.65 -14.35
N GLY A 563 6.35 -24.06 -13.80
CA GLY A 563 7.68 -23.59 -14.17
C GLY A 563 8.11 -22.36 -13.36
N ARG A 564 9.41 -22.22 -13.19
CA ARG A 564 10.04 -21.06 -12.55
C ARG A 564 9.94 -19.82 -13.44
N CYS A 565 10.03 -18.63 -12.84
CA CYS A 565 10.04 -17.40 -13.63
C CYS A 565 11.26 -17.36 -14.56
N PRO A 566 11.13 -16.81 -15.79
CA PRO A 566 12.22 -16.78 -16.79
C PRO A 566 13.51 -16.14 -16.27
N SER A 567 13.41 -15.08 -15.48
CA SER A 567 14.58 -14.36 -14.91
C SER A 567 15.08 -14.91 -13.57
N PHE A 568 14.69 -16.12 -13.18
CA PHE A 568 15.15 -16.72 -11.92
C PHE A 568 16.69 -16.76 -11.80
N HIS A 569 17.40 -16.99 -12.91
CA HIS A 569 18.87 -17.01 -12.95
C HIS A 569 19.53 -15.66 -12.60
N GLU A 570 18.79 -14.55 -12.63
CA GLU A 570 19.24 -13.22 -12.23
C GLU A 570 19.03 -12.95 -10.72
N THR A 571 18.52 -13.94 -9.99
CA THR A 571 18.24 -13.81 -8.56
C THR A 571 19.37 -14.38 -7.69
N ASN A 572 19.50 -13.87 -6.48
CA ASN A 572 20.33 -14.44 -5.44
C ASN A 572 19.80 -15.81 -4.95
N TYR A 573 18.50 -16.04 -5.10
CA TYR A 573 17.89 -17.35 -4.83
C TYR A 573 18.49 -18.46 -5.71
N ALA A 574 18.81 -18.15 -6.96
CA ALA A 574 19.48 -19.09 -7.87
C ALA A 574 20.87 -19.47 -7.39
N LYS A 575 21.52 -18.64 -6.58
CA LYS A 575 22.82 -18.88 -5.94
C LYS A 575 22.70 -19.56 -4.57
N GLY A 576 21.49 -19.86 -4.13
CA GLY A 576 21.21 -20.41 -2.81
C GLY A 576 21.31 -19.38 -1.68
N LEU A 577 21.25 -18.09 -1.99
CA LEU A 577 21.22 -17.00 -0.99
C LEU A 577 19.78 -16.61 -0.69
N LEU A 578 19.38 -16.76 0.56
CA LEU A 578 18.06 -16.45 1.08
C LEU A 578 18.11 -15.18 1.96
N PRO A 579 16.99 -14.57 2.32
CA PRO A 579 16.99 -13.41 3.21
C PRO A 579 17.76 -13.64 4.53
N ILE A 580 17.71 -14.84 5.09
CA ILE A 580 18.43 -15.23 6.29
C ILE A 580 19.96 -15.21 6.16
N ASP A 581 20.47 -15.15 4.93
CA ASP A 581 21.92 -15.13 4.66
C ASP A 581 22.45 -13.69 4.46
N THR A 582 21.61 -12.77 3.97
CA THR A 582 22.04 -11.47 3.45
C THR A 582 21.59 -10.27 4.28
N TYR A 583 20.81 -10.47 5.32
CA TYR A 583 20.30 -9.38 6.17
C TYR A 583 21.41 -8.68 6.95
N LYS A 584 21.17 -7.47 7.38
CA LYS A 584 22.08 -6.66 8.19
C LYS A 584 22.21 -7.25 9.59
N LYS A 585 23.36 -7.87 9.88
CA LYS A 585 23.60 -8.64 11.11
C LYS A 585 23.54 -7.82 12.40
N ASP A 586 23.68 -6.49 12.31
CA ASP A 586 23.51 -5.61 13.47
C ASP A 586 22.17 -5.80 14.19
N ILE A 587 21.11 -6.23 13.48
CA ILE A 587 19.79 -6.47 14.09
C ILE A 587 19.81 -7.63 15.10
N ASP A 588 20.74 -8.56 15.00
CA ASP A 588 20.86 -9.67 15.95
C ASP A 588 21.21 -9.18 17.36
N SER A 589 21.82 -7.99 17.49
CA SER A 589 22.06 -7.36 18.80
C SER A 589 20.78 -6.90 19.50
N VAL A 590 19.69 -6.77 18.75
CA VAL A 590 18.36 -6.37 19.24
C VAL A 590 17.48 -7.60 19.50
N CYS A 591 17.60 -8.62 18.65
CA CYS A 591 16.78 -9.83 18.71
C CYS A 591 17.57 -11.06 18.26
N GLU A 592 17.98 -11.88 19.23
CA GLU A 592 18.69 -13.15 19.00
C GLU A 592 17.76 -14.36 18.94
N GLU A 593 16.60 -14.22 18.34
CA GLU A 593 15.64 -15.31 18.20
C GLU A 593 16.19 -16.37 17.21
N PRO A 594 16.15 -17.67 17.53
CA PRO A 594 16.56 -18.70 16.59
C PRO A 594 15.56 -18.86 15.45
N LEU A 595 16.00 -19.42 14.33
CA LEU A 595 15.13 -19.83 13.23
C LEU A 595 14.37 -21.10 13.61
N HIS A 596 13.07 -21.16 13.27
CA HIS A 596 12.16 -22.25 13.65
C HIS A 596 11.80 -23.18 12.48
N TYR A 597 12.14 -22.83 11.24
CA TYR A 597 11.81 -23.61 10.05
C TYR A 597 13.05 -24.23 9.40
N ASP A 598 12.84 -25.26 8.58
CA ASP A 598 13.90 -25.94 7.85
C ASP A 598 14.28 -25.17 6.58
N TRP A 599 15.08 -24.12 6.77
CA TRP A 599 15.58 -23.29 5.68
C TRP A 599 16.56 -24.01 4.76
N ASP A 600 17.29 -25.00 5.25
CA ASP A 600 18.27 -25.73 4.45
C ASP A 600 17.57 -26.59 3.39
N THR A 601 16.54 -27.33 3.75
CA THR A 601 15.73 -28.09 2.79
C THR A 601 15.04 -27.14 1.79
N LEU A 602 14.51 -26.00 2.25
CA LEU A 602 13.91 -25.01 1.36
C LEU A 602 14.92 -24.45 0.36
N ARG A 603 16.16 -24.18 0.80
CA ARG A 603 17.26 -23.72 -0.06
C ARG A 603 17.57 -24.73 -1.17
N GLU A 604 17.65 -26.01 -0.83
CA GLU A 604 17.88 -27.09 -1.79
C GLU A 604 16.75 -27.17 -2.83
N GLU A 605 15.51 -27.10 -2.38
CA GLU A 605 14.34 -27.10 -3.27
C GLU A 605 14.30 -25.89 -4.21
N ILE A 606 14.64 -24.69 -3.71
CA ILE A 606 14.73 -23.47 -4.53
C ILE A 606 15.82 -23.62 -5.60
N MET A 607 16.98 -24.14 -5.25
CA MET A 607 18.08 -24.32 -6.19
C MET A 607 17.76 -25.39 -7.25
N GLU A 608 17.02 -26.42 -6.91
CA GLU A 608 16.63 -27.48 -7.83
C GLU A 608 15.49 -27.06 -8.76
N HIS A 609 14.41 -26.51 -8.21
CA HIS A 609 13.16 -26.24 -8.94
C HIS A 609 12.97 -24.77 -9.33
N GLY A 610 13.70 -23.85 -8.71
CA GLY A 610 13.51 -22.42 -8.85
C GLY A 610 12.29 -21.90 -8.09
N LEU A 611 12.00 -20.61 -8.30
CA LEU A 611 10.81 -19.93 -7.79
C LEU A 611 9.92 -19.49 -8.95
N ARG A 612 8.61 -19.62 -8.79
CA ARG A 612 7.65 -19.03 -9.70
C ARG A 612 7.72 -17.50 -9.68
N ASN A 613 7.98 -16.93 -8.51
CA ASN A 613 7.99 -15.51 -8.24
C ASN A 613 9.35 -15.07 -7.70
N SER A 614 9.96 -14.06 -8.31
CA SER A 614 11.30 -13.59 -7.93
C SER A 614 11.31 -12.78 -6.63
N THR A 615 10.16 -12.22 -6.22
CA THR A 615 9.94 -11.60 -4.91
C THR A 615 8.61 -12.04 -4.33
N LEU A 616 8.47 -11.97 -3.01
CA LEU A 616 7.27 -12.43 -2.31
C LEU A 616 6.74 -11.45 -1.27
N THR A 617 7.57 -10.64 -0.65
CA THR A 617 7.16 -9.78 0.46
C THR A 617 7.45 -8.30 0.23
N ALA A 618 6.51 -7.46 0.65
CA ALA A 618 6.64 -6.01 0.75
C ALA A 618 5.64 -5.53 1.80
N LEU A 619 6.01 -4.57 2.65
CA LEU A 619 5.10 -4.06 3.67
C LEU A 619 4.60 -2.67 3.28
N MET A 620 3.37 -2.62 2.84
CA MET A 620 2.70 -1.44 2.30
C MET A 620 1.86 -0.70 3.36
N PRO A 621 1.58 0.60 3.15
CA PRO A 621 0.51 1.27 3.88
C PRO A 621 -0.86 0.78 3.42
N SER A 622 -1.79 0.60 4.33
CA SER A 622 -3.08 -0.07 4.07
C SER A 622 -4.30 0.67 4.63
N GLU A 623 -4.26 1.99 4.70
CA GLU A 623 -5.30 2.81 5.36
C GLU A 623 -6.72 2.55 4.87
N THR A 624 -6.91 2.25 3.59
CA THR A 624 -8.25 1.98 3.05
C THR A 624 -8.63 0.51 3.15
N SER A 625 -7.75 -0.40 2.70
CA SER A 625 -8.08 -1.82 2.64
C SER A 625 -8.12 -2.49 4.01
N SER A 626 -7.33 -2.02 4.98
CA SER A 626 -7.41 -2.51 6.36
C SER A 626 -8.78 -2.24 7.00
N GLN A 627 -9.44 -1.13 6.63
CA GLN A 627 -10.79 -0.81 7.13
C GLN A 627 -11.83 -1.84 6.72
N ILE A 628 -11.70 -2.49 5.57
CA ILE A 628 -12.60 -3.56 5.12
C ILE A 628 -12.64 -4.72 6.12
N SER A 629 -11.51 -5.03 6.71
CA SER A 629 -11.36 -6.11 7.70
C SER A 629 -11.52 -5.62 9.14
N ASN A 630 -11.94 -4.38 9.37
CA ASN A 630 -11.92 -3.72 10.68
C ASN A 630 -10.55 -3.87 11.36
N ALA A 631 -9.48 -3.69 10.59
CA ALA A 631 -8.10 -3.88 11.00
C ALA A 631 -7.37 -2.54 11.18
N THR A 632 -6.32 -2.55 11.99
CA THR A 632 -5.39 -1.42 12.08
C THR A 632 -4.52 -1.34 10.83
N ASN A 633 -4.03 -0.13 10.52
CA ASN A 633 -3.26 0.14 9.31
C ASN A 633 -1.88 -0.53 9.34
N GLY A 634 -1.63 -1.49 8.46
CA GLY A 634 -0.31 -2.09 8.25
C GLY A 634 0.39 -2.48 9.54
N ILE A 635 1.58 -1.96 9.73
CA ILE A 635 2.41 -2.15 10.93
C ILE A 635 2.38 -0.95 11.89
N GLU A 636 1.62 0.10 11.56
CA GLU A 636 1.63 1.35 12.31
C GLU A 636 0.86 1.25 13.63
N PRO A 637 1.35 1.90 14.71
CA PRO A 637 0.55 2.12 15.89
C PRO A 637 -0.66 3.01 15.59
N PRO A 638 -1.83 2.77 16.18
CA PRO A 638 -2.98 3.63 15.99
C PRO A 638 -2.75 5.01 16.63
N ARG A 639 -3.25 6.06 16.00
CA ARG A 639 -3.16 7.43 16.55
C ARG A 639 -4.12 7.64 17.72
N GLY A 640 -5.25 6.96 17.72
CA GLY A 640 -6.26 6.96 18.76
C GLY A 640 -7.06 5.67 18.74
N TYR A 641 -7.84 5.42 19.77
CA TYR A 641 -8.72 4.25 19.86
C TYR A 641 -9.87 4.31 18.86
N VAL A 642 -10.34 5.51 18.55
CA VAL A 642 -11.32 5.77 17.50
C VAL A 642 -10.66 6.64 16.42
N SER A 643 -10.57 6.12 15.22
CA SER A 643 -10.16 6.92 14.07
C SER A 643 -11.39 7.62 13.48
N VAL A 644 -11.24 8.91 13.16
CA VAL A 644 -12.29 9.72 12.55
C VAL A 644 -11.78 10.22 11.20
N LYS A 645 -12.50 9.88 10.16
CA LYS A 645 -12.17 10.33 8.80
C LYS A 645 -13.33 11.14 8.22
N ALA A 646 -13.06 12.39 7.88
CA ALA A 646 -14.01 13.18 7.11
C ALA A 646 -14.03 12.69 5.65
N SER A 647 -15.21 12.44 5.11
CA SER A 647 -15.41 12.07 3.72
C SER A 647 -16.50 12.95 3.11
N LYS A 648 -16.66 12.92 1.79
CA LYS A 648 -17.77 13.62 1.11
C LYS A 648 -19.14 13.12 1.57
N ASP A 649 -19.19 11.89 2.08
CA ASP A 649 -20.41 11.21 2.51
C ASP A 649 -20.63 11.30 4.04
N GLY A 650 -19.81 12.09 4.76
CA GLY A 650 -19.90 12.29 6.20
C GLY A 650 -18.65 11.83 6.96
N ILE A 651 -18.79 11.79 8.27
CA ILE A 651 -17.72 11.39 9.18
C ILE A 651 -17.73 9.87 9.34
N LEU A 652 -16.61 9.22 9.01
CA LEU A 652 -16.39 7.79 9.24
C LEU A 652 -15.63 7.58 10.55
N LYS A 653 -16.21 6.80 11.43
CA LYS A 653 -15.59 6.41 12.70
C LYS A 653 -15.28 4.93 12.70
N GLN A 654 -14.09 4.56 13.14
CA GLN A 654 -13.68 3.17 13.30
C GLN A 654 -12.98 3.01 14.65
N VAL A 655 -13.44 2.06 15.46
CA VAL A 655 -12.83 1.72 16.74
C VAL A 655 -11.80 0.61 16.53
N VAL A 656 -10.64 0.69 17.19
CA VAL A 656 -9.63 -0.38 17.13
C VAL A 656 -10.24 -1.73 17.53
N PRO A 657 -9.78 -2.84 16.93
CA PRO A 657 -10.35 -4.16 17.20
C PRO A 657 -10.29 -4.53 18.70
N ASP A 658 -11.37 -5.16 19.17
CA ASP A 658 -11.50 -5.67 20.56
C ASP A 658 -11.14 -4.65 21.64
N PHE A 659 -11.51 -3.39 21.42
CA PHE A 659 -11.15 -2.28 22.29
C PHE A 659 -11.51 -2.52 23.76
N LEU A 660 -12.72 -3.01 24.06
CA LEU A 660 -13.20 -3.19 25.44
C LEU A 660 -12.34 -4.15 26.26
N ASN A 661 -11.75 -5.18 25.61
CA ASN A 661 -10.90 -6.17 26.27
C ASN A 661 -9.41 -5.80 26.23
N LEU A 662 -8.97 -5.04 25.23
CA LEU A 662 -7.55 -4.80 24.95
C LEU A 662 -7.11 -3.34 25.12
N LYS A 663 -7.96 -2.48 25.65
CA LYS A 663 -7.67 -1.05 25.84
C LYS A 663 -6.28 -0.80 26.44
N ASP A 664 -5.94 -1.50 27.51
CA ASP A 664 -4.68 -1.30 28.23
C ASP A 664 -3.46 -1.94 27.55
N ASN A 665 -3.69 -2.77 26.53
CA ASN A 665 -2.65 -3.44 25.77
C ASN A 665 -2.22 -2.65 24.53
N TYR A 666 -3.09 -1.78 23.99
CA TYR A 666 -2.73 -0.93 22.85
C TYR A 666 -1.75 0.18 23.25
N GLU A 667 -0.76 0.42 22.42
CA GLU A 667 0.05 1.64 22.46
C GLU A 667 -0.38 2.60 21.36
N LEU A 668 -0.79 3.80 21.73
CA LEU A 668 -1.10 4.85 20.77
C LEU A 668 0.20 5.52 20.29
N LEU A 669 0.20 5.93 19.02
CA LEU A 669 1.36 6.50 18.35
C LEU A 669 2.09 7.58 19.15
N TRP A 670 1.34 8.53 19.69
CA TRP A 670 1.91 9.67 20.40
C TRP A 670 2.30 9.38 21.85
N ASN A 671 2.01 8.18 22.35
CA ASN A 671 2.39 7.74 23.69
C ASN A 671 3.69 6.91 23.71
N ILE A 672 4.21 6.52 22.54
CA ILE A 672 5.41 5.69 22.42
C ILE A 672 6.68 6.49 22.80
N GLY A 673 6.72 7.77 22.51
CA GLY A 673 7.77 8.70 22.94
C GLY A 673 8.99 8.78 22.02
N THR A 674 9.53 7.65 21.57
CA THR A 674 10.70 7.58 20.66
C THR A 674 10.46 6.64 19.49
N ASN A 675 11.26 6.78 18.41
CA ASN A 675 11.19 5.89 17.26
C ASN A 675 12.02 4.59 17.45
N ASP A 676 12.80 4.46 18.51
CA ASP A 676 13.77 3.37 18.67
C ASP A 676 13.09 1.99 18.63
N GLY A 677 12.06 1.77 19.43
CA GLY A 677 11.35 0.49 19.49
C GLY A 677 10.71 0.11 18.15
N TYR A 678 10.07 1.06 17.49
CA TYR A 678 9.46 0.86 16.19
C TYR A 678 10.52 0.55 15.11
N LEU A 679 11.61 1.30 15.06
CA LEU A 679 12.71 1.06 14.11
C LEU A 679 13.40 -0.28 14.34
N HIS A 680 13.52 -0.73 15.59
CA HIS A 680 14.01 -2.09 15.89
C HIS A 680 13.06 -3.15 15.31
N LEU A 681 11.76 -3.02 15.48
CA LEU A 681 10.77 -3.93 14.91
C LEU A 681 10.82 -3.93 13.38
N VAL A 682 10.93 -2.77 12.75
CA VAL A 682 11.09 -2.65 11.29
C VAL A 682 12.37 -3.34 10.81
N GLY A 683 13.47 -3.19 11.55
CA GLY A 683 14.73 -3.91 11.26
C GLY A 683 14.59 -5.42 11.36
N ILE A 684 13.86 -5.92 12.35
CA ILE A 684 13.53 -7.35 12.50
C ILE A 684 12.69 -7.85 11.33
N MET A 685 11.66 -7.09 10.94
CA MET A 685 10.81 -7.40 9.77
C MET A 685 11.64 -7.42 8.49
N GLN A 686 12.54 -6.44 8.31
CA GLN A 686 13.38 -6.32 7.11
C GLN A 686 14.34 -7.50 6.94
N LYS A 687 14.72 -8.18 8.02
CA LYS A 687 15.51 -9.41 7.96
C LYS A 687 14.88 -10.45 7.02
N PHE A 688 13.55 -10.55 7.01
CA PHE A 688 12.79 -11.55 6.26
C PHE A 688 12.11 -10.97 5.00
N VAL A 689 11.78 -9.68 4.99
CA VAL A 689 11.10 -9.02 3.87
C VAL A 689 12.09 -8.82 2.73
N ASP A 690 11.77 -9.41 1.59
CA ASP A 690 12.70 -9.39 0.44
C ASP A 690 12.65 -8.09 -0.38
N GLN A 691 11.56 -7.37 -0.38
CA GLN A 691 11.51 -5.99 -0.87
C GLN A 691 11.71 -4.97 0.27
N ALA A 692 10.90 -3.94 0.38
CA ALA A 692 11.06 -2.89 1.36
C ALA A 692 9.83 -2.71 2.26
N ILE A 693 9.90 -1.76 3.17
CA ILE A 693 8.90 -1.48 4.19
C ILE A 693 8.60 0.01 4.17
N SER A 694 7.32 0.38 4.03
CA SER A 694 6.85 1.76 4.18
C SER A 694 6.87 2.17 5.65
N ALA A 695 8.04 2.41 6.20
CA ALA A 695 8.23 2.73 7.61
C ALA A 695 8.19 4.25 7.84
N ASN A 696 7.41 4.67 8.82
CA ASN A 696 7.27 6.08 9.19
C ASN A 696 8.14 6.43 10.40
N THR A 697 8.53 7.69 10.51
CA THR A 697 9.09 8.26 11.73
C THR A 697 8.12 9.28 12.31
N ASN A 698 7.96 9.28 13.64
CA ASN A 698 6.92 10.05 14.31
C ASN A 698 7.52 10.91 15.41
N TYR A 699 7.15 12.19 15.46
CA TYR A 699 7.71 13.16 16.38
C TYR A 699 6.62 14.00 17.01
N ASP A 700 6.71 14.15 18.34
CA ASP A 700 5.90 15.07 19.11
C ASP A 700 6.79 16.25 19.56
N PRO A 701 6.69 17.43 18.96
CA PRO A 701 7.50 18.59 19.36
C PRO A 701 7.26 19.03 20.79
N SER A 702 6.11 18.76 21.37
CA SER A 702 5.73 19.19 22.71
C SER A 702 6.55 18.53 23.83
N VAL A 703 7.19 17.40 23.57
CA VAL A 703 8.06 16.73 24.55
C VAL A 703 9.45 17.37 24.68
N TYR A 704 9.76 18.34 23.83
CA TYR A 704 11.03 19.08 23.85
C TYR A 704 10.84 20.48 24.40
N ASP A 705 11.73 20.93 25.31
CA ASP A 705 11.66 22.26 25.95
C ASP A 705 11.58 23.42 24.93
N SER A 706 12.21 23.27 23.78
CA SER A 706 12.18 24.25 22.70
C SER A 706 10.89 24.28 21.88
N GLY A 707 9.98 23.31 22.09
CA GLY A 707 8.82 23.09 21.22
C GLY A 707 9.19 22.67 19.80
N LYS A 708 10.42 22.20 19.58
CA LYS A 708 10.94 21.75 18.27
C LYS A 708 11.78 20.50 18.44
N VAL A 709 11.66 19.58 17.51
CA VAL A 709 12.49 18.37 17.47
C VAL A 709 13.93 18.74 17.16
N PRO A 710 14.91 18.39 18.01
CA PRO A 710 16.32 18.72 17.75
C PRO A 710 16.84 17.97 16.51
N MET A 711 17.66 18.65 15.69
CA MET A 711 18.32 18.02 14.52
C MET A 711 19.11 16.77 14.91
N LYS A 712 19.74 16.77 16.08
CA LYS A 712 20.46 15.61 16.61
C LYS A 712 19.56 14.38 16.73
N GLN A 713 18.28 14.55 17.13
CA GLN A 713 17.33 13.43 17.24
C GLN A 713 16.94 12.90 15.86
N LEU A 714 16.71 13.79 14.89
CA LEU A 714 16.39 13.41 13.51
C LEU A 714 17.53 12.61 12.88
N LEU A 715 18.76 13.06 13.04
CA LEU A 715 19.96 12.37 12.52
C LEU A 715 20.19 11.03 13.25
N LYS A 716 19.98 10.99 14.56
CA LYS A 716 20.07 9.75 15.35
C LYS A 716 19.09 8.69 14.82
N ASP A 717 17.85 9.05 14.60
CA ASP A 717 16.82 8.11 14.11
C ASP A 717 17.13 7.61 12.69
N LEU A 718 17.62 8.50 11.83
CA LEU A 718 18.09 8.13 10.50
C LEU A 718 19.24 7.10 10.56
N LEU A 719 20.25 7.35 11.41
CA LEU A 719 21.38 6.44 11.60
C LEU A 719 20.96 5.13 12.24
N THR A 720 20.01 5.15 13.16
CA THR A 720 19.43 3.93 13.77
C THR A 720 18.76 3.05 12.72
N ALA A 721 17.92 3.63 11.87
CA ALA A 721 17.29 2.92 10.77
C ALA A 721 18.32 2.29 9.83
N TYR A 722 19.34 3.05 9.44
CA TYR A 722 20.41 2.55 8.59
C TYR A 722 21.21 1.40 9.25
N LYS A 723 21.58 1.55 10.51
CA LYS A 723 22.33 0.55 11.28
C LYS A 723 21.65 -0.81 11.27
N TYR A 724 20.35 -0.83 11.44
CA TYR A 724 19.55 -2.07 11.55
C TYR A 724 19.01 -2.60 10.22
N GLY A 725 19.51 -2.08 9.10
CA GLY A 725 19.21 -2.62 7.76
C GLY A 725 17.91 -2.18 7.15
N VAL A 726 17.27 -1.16 7.68
CA VAL A 726 16.04 -0.60 7.10
C VAL A 726 16.33 -0.04 5.71
N LYS A 727 15.61 -0.52 4.69
CA LYS A 727 15.84 -0.14 3.30
C LYS A 727 15.26 1.23 2.98
N THR A 728 14.11 1.57 3.56
CA THR A 728 13.35 2.78 3.21
C THR A 728 12.72 3.41 4.44
N LEU A 729 12.60 4.76 4.43
CA LEU A 729 11.76 5.53 5.33
C LEU A 729 10.76 6.33 4.52
N TYR A 730 9.49 6.23 4.89
CA TYR A 730 8.36 6.84 4.21
C TYR A 730 7.99 8.18 4.85
N TYR A 731 6.82 8.33 5.48
CA TYR A 731 6.40 9.61 6.07
C TYR A 731 7.24 10.00 7.30
N HIS A 732 7.43 11.32 7.43
CA HIS A 732 7.76 11.95 8.68
C HIS A 732 6.50 12.62 9.23
N ASN A 733 5.96 12.07 10.32
CA ASN A 733 4.76 12.59 10.97
C ASN A 733 5.17 13.49 12.14
N THR A 734 4.57 14.65 12.21
CA THR A 734 4.72 15.57 13.35
C THR A 734 3.36 15.75 14.02
N ARG A 735 3.29 15.61 15.33
CA ARG A 735 2.07 15.89 16.09
C ARG A 735 1.76 17.39 15.99
N ASP A 736 0.58 17.71 15.49
CA ASP A 736 0.07 19.08 15.38
C ASP A 736 -1.01 19.29 16.47
N GLY A 737 -0.63 19.97 17.55
CA GLY A 737 -1.49 20.16 18.72
C GLY A 737 -2.85 20.81 18.43
N ALA A 738 -2.96 21.55 17.34
CA ALA A 738 -4.23 22.19 16.95
C ALA A 738 -5.23 21.20 16.32
N LYS A 739 -4.75 20.07 15.79
CA LYS A 739 -5.60 19.04 15.16
C LYS A 739 -5.83 17.83 16.05
N ASP A 740 -4.89 17.55 16.97
CA ASP A 740 -4.92 16.36 17.80
C ASP A 740 -5.66 16.57 19.15
N ASP A 741 -5.90 17.84 19.57
CA ASP A 741 -6.54 18.18 20.85
C ASP A 741 -8.06 18.31 20.81
N GLN A 742 -8.72 18.00 19.70
CA GLN A 742 -10.18 18.01 19.60
C GLN A 742 -10.79 16.66 20.00
N GLY A 743 -10.84 16.40 21.31
CA GLY A 743 -11.64 15.34 21.92
C GLY A 743 -11.36 13.93 21.37
N ASP A 744 -11.75 12.90 22.06
CA ASP A 744 -11.51 11.47 21.91
C ASP A 744 -11.50 10.83 20.49
N ALA A 745 -11.62 11.63 19.43
CA ALA A 745 -11.61 11.19 18.03
C ALA A 745 -10.51 11.92 17.23
N VAL A 746 -9.42 11.25 16.98
CA VAL A 746 -8.37 11.76 16.11
C VAL A 746 -8.86 11.80 14.66
N GLN A 747 -8.97 13.01 14.10
CA GLN A 747 -9.13 13.14 12.65
C GLN A 747 -7.84 12.59 11.99
N VAL A 748 -7.96 11.42 11.38
CA VAL A 748 -6.94 11.00 10.42
C VAL A 748 -7.04 11.99 9.25
N PRO A 749 -6.03 12.81 9.00
CA PRO A 749 -6.10 13.72 7.87
C PRO A 749 -6.44 12.92 6.61
N GLU A 750 -7.39 13.42 5.81
CA GLU A 750 -7.42 13.09 4.39
C GLU A 750 -6.18 13.70 3.70
N GLU A 751 -5.04 13.52 4.26
CA GLU A 751 -3.85 13.51 3.46
C GLU A 751 -3.86 12.20 2.69
N ASP A 752 -4.86 12.17 1.84
CA ASP A 752 -4.70 11.53 0.59
C ASP A 752 -3.26 11.79 0.15
N CYS A 753 -2.51 10.77 -0.04
CA CYS A 753 -1.73 10.81 -1.25
C CYS A 753 -2.72 11.33 -2.28
N GLU A 754 -2.68 12.63 -2.59
CA GLU A 754 -3.53 13.25 -3.63
C GLU A 754 -3.42 12.52 -4.96
N GLY A 755 -3.00 11.34 -4.91
CA GLY A 755 -2.90 10.42 -5.97
C GLY A 755 -2.86 9.02 -5.43
N GLY A 756 -3.93 8.33 -5.53
CA GLY A 756 -4.21 6.96 -5.27
C GLY A 756 -3.15 5.92 -5.58
N GLY A 757 -1.94 6.14 -5.11
CA GLY A 757 -0.92 5.11 -5.05
C GLY A 757 -1.16 4.24 -3.83
N CYS A 758 -0.94 2.99 -3.96
CA CYS A 758 -0.73 1.96 -2.94
C CYS A 758 -1.40 2.16 -1.56
N LYS A 759 -2.67 2.54 -1.52
CA LYS A 759 -3.47 2.29 -0.35
C LYS A 759 -4.14 0.95 -0.53
N ILE A 760 -3.53 -0.07 0.02
CA ILE A 760 -4.15 -1.38 0.15
C ILE A 760 -5.19 -1.36 1.24
#